data_5c59267cf7a11e5a29a67805b77a9cdb
#
_entry.id   5c59267cf7a11e5a29a67805b77a9cdb
#
_cell.length_a   1.000
_cell.length_b   1.000
_cell.length_c   1.000
_cell.angle_alpha   90.00
_cell.angle_beta   90.00
_cell.angle_gamma   90.00
#
_symmetry.space_group_name_H-M   'P 1'
#
loop_
_entity.id
_entity.type
_entity.pdbx_description
1 polymer ?
#
loop_
_entity_poly.entity_id
_entity_poly.type
_entity_poly.pdbx_seq_one_letter_code
_entity_poly.pdbx_strand_id
1 'polypeptide(L)'
;MTNDDYQVGGALPLEATNYVVRAADQELYQGLRGMRFCYVLNSRQMGKSSLLVRTMKRLQDQGFACVEMEMRDICSYQITQEEFYGTMVSHLVSGFELDLDEGEWWYRYEYLSPFDRFSKFVDEEVLGRVAGKIVIFIDEIDSILNLAFKDDLFGFIRTCYNKRATQPKYQRLTFALLGVATPSDLIADNQRTPFNIDSLAIELQGFTREEAKPLVGGLEGKVRYPDAVLQAILNWTGGQPFLTQKVCRLVCQSCRDVACYVSFPRSQRRVKFSSNPQSLVDQVVRSHILNNWLSQDNPEHLRTIRDRVLSGYQDSQPLLTLYHRILKRKKVPADENNLQQQLQLSGLVVKRGGQLQVANRIYASVFDRHWVNQQLQSIPSPSLSLPWWRVIAATVGVTVLVMGMRSLGVWQSWEFQTFDWFGRSRQPEEPDQRLLLVQVTRQDIANLGNEYPLHDRTMRQLLQTLEQYQPQLIGLDIYRDRPEGKGQAELIEYLKTRDRVIPICTHPNQNDPEGISPPPEIPDKRLGFSDVITDSDSIVRRHLLAMNPPQPSNCSAYYSFSSQIALRYLQNQGFSVDFPTAKQWQIGEISFNILNQNPGFYTASQVKGHQILLNYRRSEKIAATVTLTQVLNHQVNPDLIQDKIILIGVTDPSVKDYFKTPDNQEIRGLHLHAHKISQLISAVADKRPLLQFPPWWIETIWIGTWALSAGLINWRISRLIYRGIASGMVLISIGGVSFIIFITLHFYLPLTPSIFAHLITHLFLWKHQPI
;
A
#
# COMPACT_ATOMS: atom_id res chain seq x y z
N MET A 1 57.46 11.56 -24.88
CA MET A 1 56.48 11.26 -23.83
C MET A 1 57.21 11.19 -22.51
N THR A 2 57.05 12.17 -21.63
CA THR A 2 57.71 12.18 -20.31
C THR A 2 57.06 11.06 -19.48
N ASN A 3 57.82 9.99 -19.17
CA ASN A 3 57.45 8.92 -18.26
C ASN A 3 57.14 9.54 -16.89
N ASP A 4 55.85 9.82 -16.61
CA ASP A 4 55.43 10.18 -15.28
C ASP A 4 55.46 8.89 -14.44
N ASP A 5 56.47 8.79 -13.55
CA ASP A 5 56.73 7.60 -12.72
C ASP A 5 55.58 7.27 -11.75
N TYR A 6 54.52 8.12 -11.66
CA TYR A 6 53.38 7.93 -10.79
C TYR A 6 52.06 8.17 -11.55
N GLN A 7 51.25 7.13 -11.62
CA GLN A 7 49.92 7.21 -12.23
C GLN A 7 48.88 7.59 -11.16
N VAL A 8 48.13 8.64 -11.43
CA VAL A 8 47.09 9.15 -10.52
C VAL A 8 45.72 8.92 -11.17
N GLY A 9 45.01 7.88 -10.73
CA GLY A 9 43.73 7.47 -11.29
C GLY A 9 43.82 6.39 -12.36
N GLY A 10 42.77 5.60 -12.49
CA GLY A 10 42.69 4.43 -13.36
C GLY A 10 43.43 3.20 -12.84
N ALA A 11 43.32 2.08 -13.57
CA ALA A 11 44.09 0.87 -13.29
C ALA A 11 45.55 1.06 -13.75
N LEU A 12 46.50 0.53 -12.99
CA LEU A 12 47.91 0.52 -13.35
C LEU A 12 48.15 -0.53 -14.46
N PRO A 13 48.95 -0.19 -15.51
CA PRO A 13 49.37 -1.17 -16.51
C PRO A 13 50.08 -2.38 -15.88
N LEU A 14 50.03 -3.53 -16.55
CA LEU A 14 50.66 -4.76 -16.05
C LEU A 14 52.18 -4.61 -15.85
N GLU A 15 52.83 -3.84 -16.70
CA GLU A 15 54.30 -3.60 -16.70
C GLU A 15 54.71 -2.50 -15.70
N ALA A 16 53.76 -1.88 -15.00
CA ALA A 16 54.06 -0.80 -14.07
C ALA A 16 54.96 -1.29 -12.92
N THR A 17 56.19 -0.75 -12.86
CA THR A 17 57.20 -1.10 -11.83
C THR A 17 56.87 -0.54 -10.44
N ASN A 18 56.00 0.45 -10.38
CA ASN A 18 55.54 1.13 -9.15
C ASN A 18 54.28 0.50 -8.55
N TYR A 19 53.86 -0.69 -9.02
CA TYR A 19 52.78 -1.41 -8.39
C TYR A 19 53.19 -1.90 -7.00
N VAL A 20 52.29 -1.64 -6.02
CA VAL A 20 52.50 -2.05 -4.63
C VAL A 20 51.73 -3.35 -4.39
N VAL A 21 52.45 -4.44 -4.25
CA VAL A 21 51.85 -5.76 -3.91
C VAL A 21 51.48 -5.77 -2.42
N ARG A 22 50.27 -6.15 -2.13
CA ARG A 22 49.72 -6.22 -0.78
C ARG A 22 49.33 -7.66 -0.40
N ALA A 23 49.06 -7.91 0.87
CA ALA A 23 48.52 -9.19 1.33
C ALA A 23 47.24 -9.61 0.56
N ALA A 24 46.36 -8.64 0.26
CA ALA A 24 45.12 -8.83 -0.51
C ALA A 24 45.36 -9.43 -1.92
N ASP A 25 46.52 -9.13 -2.56
CA ASP A 25 46.86 -9.71 -3.87
C ASP A 25 47.03 -11.24 -3.78
N GLN A 26 47.65 -11.69 -2.70
CA GLN A 26 47.84 -13.12 -2.48
C GLN A 26 46.55 -13.79 -2.00
N GLU A 27 45.80 -13.12 -1.16
CA GLU A 27 44.54 -13.66 -0.63
C GLU A 27 43.50 -13.88 -1.75
N LEU A 28 43.30 -12.88 -2.63
CA LEU A 28 42.41 -12.99 -3.77
C LEU A 28 42.85 -14.09 -4.73
N TYR A 29 44.13 -14.10 -5.07
CA TYR A 29 44.69 -15.13 -5.96
C TYR A 29 44.52 -16.54 -5.39
N GLN A 30 44.84 -16.78 -4.12
CA GLN A 30 44.71 -18.10 -3.49
C GLN A 30 43.23 -18.51 -3.35
N GLY A 31 42.36 -17.57 -3.03
CA GLY A 31 40.91 -17.81 -2.94
C GLY A 31 40.33 -18.30 -4.28
N LEU A 32 40.63 -17.56 -5.36
CA LEU A 32 40.16 -17.91 -6.71
C LEU A 32 40.81 -19.17 -7.26
N ARG A 33 42.11 -19.38 -7.00
CA ARG A 33 42.81 -20.63 -7.35
C ARG A 33 42.16 -21.85 -6.68
N GLY A 34 41.70 -21.68 -5.44
CA GLY A 34 40.92 -22.67 -4.70
C GLY A 34 39.45 -22.75 -5.09
N MET A 35 39.00 -22.04 -6.13
CA MET A 35 37.61 -21.98 -6.62
C MET A 35 36.62 -21.48 -5.57
N ARG A 36 37.09 -20.66 -4.60
CA ARG A 36 36.20 -19.98 -3.65
C ARG A 36 35.56 -18.76 -4.29
N PHE A 37 34.32 -18.46 -3.89
CA PHE A 37 33.69 -17.18 -4.21
C PHE A 37 34.40 -16.08 -3.43
N CYS A 38 34.94 -15.06 -4.13
CA CYS A 38 35.69 -13.96 -3.54
C CYS A 38 34.99 -12.62 -3.77
N TYR A 39 35.08 -11.72 -2.81
CA TYR A 39 34.61 -10.35 -3.02
C TYR A 39 35.52 -9.29 -2.39
N VAL A 40 35.64 -8.15 -3.08
CA VAL A 40 36.44 -6.99 -2.68
C VAL A 40 35.53 -5.76 -2.63
N LEU A 41 34.84 -5.59 -1.54
CA LEU A 41 33.91 -4.48 -1.32
C LEU A 41 34.59 -3.42 -0.46
N ASN A 42 35.03 -2.32 -1.11
CA ASN A 42 35.82 -1.29 -0.45
C ASN A 42 35.57 0.10 -1.09
N SER A 43 36.04 1.16 -0.42
CA SER A 43 35.93 2.53 -0.93
C SER A 43 36.57 2.72 -2.30
N ARG A 44 36.23 3.81 -2.99
CA ARG A 44 36.82 4.13 -4.31
C ARG A 44 38.30 4.39 -4.20
N GLN A 45 39.01 4.17 -5.34
CA GLN A 45 40.44 4.48 -5.51
C GLN A 45 41.38 3.76 -4.52
N MET A 46 40.96 2.60 -4.03
CA MET A 46 41.79 1.68 -3.22
C MET A 46 42.61 0.69 -4.07
N GLY A 47 42.52 0.80 -5.39
CA GLY A 47 43.31 -0.03 -6.33
C GLY A 47 42.62 -1.37 -6.65
N LYS A 48 41.29 -1.47 -6.57
CA LYS A 48 40.51 -2.68 -6.89
C LYS A 48 40.77 -3.18 -8.31
N SER A 49 40.58 -2.32 -9.31
CA SER A 49 40.75 -2.70 -10.71
C SER A 49 42.21 -3.11 -11.04
N SER A 50 43.23 -2.46 -10.43
CA SER A 50 44.64 -2.91 -10.58
C SER A 50 44.87 -4.29 -9.97
N LEU A 51 44.24 -4.58 -8.82
CA LEU A 51 44.28 -5.90 -8.18
C LEU A 51 43.60 -6.95 -9.07
N LEU A 52 42.42 -6.62 -9.65
CA LEU A 52 41.70 -7.48 -10.59
C LEU A 52 42.55 -7.86 -11.78
N VAL A 53 43.07 -6.86 -12.53
CA VAL A 53 43.83 -7.07 -13.76
C VAL A 53 45.09 -7.96 -13.52
N ARG A 54 45.79 -7.75 -12.41
CA ARG A 54 46.99 -8.55 -12.07
C ARG A 54 46.63 -9.97 -11.61
N THR A 55 45.56 -10.11 -10.83
CA THR A 55 45.09 -11.42 -10.38
C THR A 55 44.56 -12.24 -11.57
N MET A 56 43.80 -11.60 -12.47
CA MET A 56 43.30 -12.22 -13.69
C MET A 56 44.45 -12.74 -14.57
N LYS A 57 45.46 -11.89 -14.86
CA LYS A 57 46.62 -12.27 -15.62
C LYS A 57 47.35 -13.45 -14.99
N ARG A 58 47.59 -13.42 -13.68
CA ARG A 58 48.27 -14.50 -12.95
C ARG A 58 47.51 -15.83 -12.99
N LEU A 59 46.16 -15.79 -13.01
CA LEU A 59 45.33 -16.97 -13.16
C LEU A 59 45.35 -17.50 -14.62
N GLN A 60 45.30 -16.60 -15.60
CA GLN A 60 45.43 -16.92 -17.03
C GLN A 60 46.76 -17.62 -17.33
N ASP A 61 47.87 -17.11 -16.77
CA ASP A 61 49.21 -17.72 -16.90
C ASP A 61 49.28 -19.14 -16.30
N GLN A 62 48.28 -19.53 -15.48
CA GLN A 62 48.13 -20.90 -14.94
C GLN A 62 47.04 -21.71 -15.65
N GLY A 63 46.55 -21.25 -16.79
CA GLY A 63 45.59 -21.97 -17.60
C GLY A 63 44.11 -21.83 -17.13
N PHE A 64 43.79 -20.80 -16.32
CA PHE A 64 42.40 -20.49 -16.01
C PHE A 64 41.79 -19.65 -17.14
N ALA A 65 40.58 -19.95 -17.51
CA ALA A 65 39.79 -19.08 -18.36
C ALA A 65 39.18 -17.97 -17.50
N CYS A 66 39.51 -16.73 -17.80
CA CYS A 66 39.07 -15.58 -17.03
C CYS A 66 38.41 -14.54 -17.93
N VAL A 67 37.29 -13.98 -17.47
CA VAL A 67 36.59 -12.88 -18.13
C VAL A 67 36.26 -11.80 -17.11
N GLU A 68 36.35 -10.53 -17.54
CA GLU A 68 35.94 -9.37 -16.77
C GLU A 68 34.64 -8.80 -17.34
N MET A 69 33.71 -8.48 -16.47
CA MET A 69 32.46 -7.76 -16.78
C MET A 69 32.39 -6.51 -15.92
N GLU A 70 32.51 -5.34 -16.55
CA GLU A 70 32.35 -4.06 -15.89
C GLU A 70 30.84 -3.68 -15.86
N MET A 71 30.23 -3.71 -14.68
CA MET A 71 28.80 -3.45 -14.56
C MET A 71 28.40 -2.04 -14.95
N ARG A 72 29.31 -1.07 -14.89
CA ARG A 72 29.03 0.31 -15.34
C ARG A 72 28.70 0.36 -16.84
N ASP A 73 29.38 -0.43 -17.65
CA ASP A 73 29.21 -0.45 -19.10
C ASP A 73 27.91 -1.19 -19.49
N ILE A 74 27.50 -2.15 -18.66
CA ILE A 74 26.31 -2.95 -18.86
C ILE A 74 25.06 -2.21 -18.37
N CYS A 75 25.14 -1.47 -17.25
CA CYS A 75 24.01 -0.83 -16.60
C CYS A 75 23.77 0.60 -17.10
N SER A 76 22.79 0.80 -17.97
CA SER A 76 22.24 2.13 -18.28
C SER A 76 21.07 2.51 -17.32
N TYR A 77 20.71 3.80 -17.27
CA TYR A 77 19.72 4.32 -16.29
C TYR A 77 18.32 3.67 -16.37
N GLN A 78 17.95 3.01 -17.46
CA GLN A 78 16.64 2.38 -17.64
C GLN A 78 16.76 1.04 -18.37
N ILE A 79 17.83 0.28 -18.11
CA ILE A 79 18.05 -1.01 -18.76
C ILE A 79 16.95 -1.99 -18.40
N THR A 80 16.41 -2.67 -19.38
CA THR A 80 15.46 -3.77 -19.18
C THR A 80 16.20 -5.05 -18.76
N GLN A 81 15.48 -6.00 -18.17
CA GLN A 81 16.07 -7.30 -17.84
C GLN A 81 16.57 -8.05 -19.08
N GLU A 82 15.88 -7.88 -20.20
CA GLU A 82 16.25 -8.44 -21.49
C GLU A 82 17.61 -7.91 -21.97
N GLU A 83 17.76 -6.58 -22.00
CA GLU A 83 19.01 -5.92 -22.41
C GLU A 83 20.17 -6.23 -21.46
N PHE A 84 19.91 -6.27 -20.16
CA PHE A 84 20.92 -6.55 -19.15
C PHE A 84 21.52 -7.94 -19.33
N TYR A 85 20.71 -8.99 -19.35
CA TYR A 85 21.19 -10.36 -19.49
C TYR A 85 21.70 -10.67 -20.89
N GLY A 86 21.11 -10.06 -21.93
CA GLY A 86 21.63 -10.15 -23.30
C GLY A 86 23.05 -9.56 -23.41
N THR A 87 23.28 -8.38 -22.84
CA THR A 87 24.62 -7.76 -22.82
C THR A 87 25.62 -8.61 -22.02
N MET A 88 25.20 -9.20 -20.88
CA MET A 88 26.08 -10.12 -20.14
C MET A 88 26.46 -11.33 -20.96
N VAL A 89 25.55 -11.88 -21.77
CA VAL A 89 25.87 -12.99 -22.70
C VAL A 89 26.90 -12.54 -23.73
N SER A 90 26.74 -11.36 -24.35
CA SER A 90 27.69 -10.82 -25.31
C SER A 90 29.11 -10.66 -24.71
N HIS A 91 29.21 -10.18 -23.47
CA HIS A 91 30.48 -10.11 -22.76
C HIS A 91 31.10 -11.47 -22.49
N LEU A 92 30.29 -12.50 -22.18
CA LEU A 92 30.79 -13.88 -22.01
C LEU A 92 31.27 -14.49 -23.34
N VAL A 93 30.52 -14.27 -24.43
CA VAL A 93 30.91 -14.75 -25.78
C VAL A 93 32.23 -14.14 -26.19
N SER A 94 32.33 -12.82 -26.13
CA SER A 94 33.57 -12.10 -26.52
C SER A 94 34.75 -12.42 -25.59
N GLY A 95 34.51 -12.48 -24.27
CA GLY A 95 35.55 -12.68 -23.27
C GLY A 95 36.15 -14.08 -23.24
N PHE A 96 35.35 -15.10 -23.61
CA PHE A 96 35.80 -16.49 -23.73
C PHE A 96 36.06 -16.90 -25.20
N GLU A 97 35.95 -15.98 -26.17
CA GLU A 97 36.13 -16.22 -27.60
C GLU A 97 35.27 -17.41 -28.09
N LEU A 98 33.99 -17.45 -27.69
CA LEU A 98 33.10 -18.55 -28.07
C LEU A 98 32.68 -18.40 -29.53
N ASP A 99 32.87 -19.46 -30.31
CA ASP A 99 32.42 -19.53 -31.70
C ASP A 99 30.92 -19.87 -31.75
N LEU A 100 30.10 -18.85 -31.57
CA LEU A 100 28.63 -18.93 -31.69
C LEU A 100 28.03 -17.56 -32.00
N ASP A 101 26.91 -17.58 -32.74
CA ASP A 101 26.07 -16.38 -32.93
C ASP A 101 25.19 -16.21 -31.68
N GLU A 102 25.53 -15.19 -30.88
CA GLU A 102 24.82 -14.90 -29.61
C GLU A 102 23.38 -14.45 -29.83
N GLY A 103 23.14 -13.72 -30.93
CA GLY A 103 21.81 -13.24 -31.29
C GLY A 103 20.89 -14.40 -31.68
N GLU A 104 21.37 -15.31 -32.53
CA GLU A 104 20.62 -16.51 -32.90
C GLU A 104 20.36 -17.40 -31.69
N TRP A 105 21.40 -17.59 -30.85
CA TRP A 105 21.27 -18.38 -29.62
C TRP A 105 20.22 -17.77 -28.67
N TRP A 106 20.28 -16.45 -28.43
CA TRP A 106 19.39 -15.75 -27.53
C TRP A 106 17.93 -15.78 -28.00
N TYR A 107 17.69 -15.68 -29.31
CA TYR A 107 16.37 -15.76 -29.93
C TYR A 107 15.79 -17.18 -29.90
N ARG A 108 16.62 -18.21 -30.04
CA ARG A 108 16.21 -19.61 -30.00
C ARG A 108 15.51 -19.99 -28.70
N TYR A 109 15.85 -19.34 -27.62
CA TYR A 109 15.29 -19.57 -26.29
C TYR A 109 14.34 -18.45 -25.82
N GLU A 110 13.74 -17.70 -26.71
CA GLU A 110 12.83 -16.57 -26.41
C GLU A 110 11.64 -16.96 -25.51
N TYR A 111 11.24 -18.24 -25.49
CA TYR A 111 10.19 -18.78 -24.62
C TYR A 111 10.58 -18.84 -23.13
N LEU A 112 11.85 -18.67 -22.79
CA LEU A 112 12.36 -18.58 -21.42
C LEU A 112 12.43 -17.12 -20.95
N SER A 113 12.38 -16.90 -19.64
CA SER A 113 12.67 -15.57 -19.09
C SER A 113 14.12 -15.14 -19.40
N PRO A 114 14.44 -13.84 -19.48
CA PRO A 114 15.80 -13.37 -19.74
C PRO A 114 16.84 -13.94 -18.75
N PHE A 115 16.44 -14.07 -17.48
CA PHE A 115 17.26 -14.68 -16.44
C PHE A 115 17.50 -16.17 -16.67
N ASP A 116 16.47 -16.92 -17.07
CA ASP A 116 16.60 -18.35 -17.35
C ASP A 116 17.44 -18.61 -18.61
N ARG A 117 17.32 -17.75 -19.63
CA ARG A 117 18.21 -17.78 -20.81
C ARG A 117 19.67 -17.59 -20.40
N PHE A 118 19.95 -16.57 -19.60
CA PHE A 118 21.31 -16.33 -19.10
C PHE A 118 21.83 -17.54 -18.29
N SER A 119 21.02 -18.08 -17.41
CA SER A 119 21.38 -19.26 -16.60
C SER A 119 21.67 -20.48 -17.47
N LYS A 120 20.85 -20.70 -18.51
CA LYS A 120 21.01 -21.76 -19.49
C LYS A 120 22.26 -21.56 -20.35
N PHE A 121 22.53 -20.31 -20.75
CA PHE A 121 23.73 -19.96 -21.50
C PHE A 121 25.02 -20.33 -20.73
N VAL A 122 25.09 -19.97 -19.46
CA VAL A 122 26.23 -20.34 -18.62
C VAL A 122 26.34 -21.85 -18.44
N ASP A 123 25.22 -22.55 -18.30
CA ASP A 123 25.18 -24.01 -18.10
C ASP A 123 25.62 -24.79 -19.35
N GLU A 124 25.14 -24.42 -20.52
CA GLU A 124 25.33 -25.17 -21.76
C GLU A 124 26.54 -24.70 -22.57
N GLU A 125 26.70 -23.39 -22.76
CA GLU A 125 27.71 -22.84 -23.63
C GLU A 125 29.01 -22.56 -22.87
N VAL A 126 28.97 -21.80 -21.76
CA VAL A 126 30.19 -21.50 -21.01
C VAL A 126 30.77 -22.78 -20.37
N LEU A 127 29.96 -23.50 -19.57
CA LEU A 127 30.42 -24.73 -18.94
C LEU A 127 30.54 -25.92 -19.92
N GLY A 128 29.95 -25.87 -21.09
CA GLY A 128 30.06 -26.86 -22.13
C GLY A 128 31.31 -26.73 -23.01
N ARG A 129 31.67 -25.48 -23.39
CA ARG A 129 32.70 -25.20 -24.38
C ARG A 129 34.03 -24.72 -23.77
N VAL A 130 34.01 -23.93 -22.70
CA VAL A 130 35.20 -23.40 -22.06
C VAL A 130 35.94 -24.52 -21.30
N ALA A 131 37.15 -24.81 -21.64
CA ALA A 131 37.98 -25.80 -20.96
C ALA A 131 38.60 -25.28 -19.67
N GLY A 132 38.93 -26.18 -18.74
CA GLY A 132 39.65 -25.82 -17.51
C GLY A 132 38.80 -25.13 -16.45
N LYS A 133 39.43 -24.42 -15.54
CA LYS A 133 38.82 -23.64 -14.45
C LYS A 133 38.42 -22.26 -14.95
N ILE A 134 37.24 -21.81 -14.57
CA ILE A 134 36.63 -20.56 -15.07
C ILE A 134 36.45 -19.59 -13.91
N VAL A 135 36.90 -18.36 -14.11
CA VAL A 135 36.72 -17.25 -13.15
C VAL A 135 36.06 -16.08 -13.87
N ILE A 136 34.91 -15.68 -13.39
CA ILE A 136 34.18 -14.51 -13.87
C ILE A 136 34.40 -13.39 -12.87
N PHE A 137 35.07 -12.32 -13.29
CA PHE A 137 35.24 -11.10 -12.51
C PHE A 137 34.12 -10.14 -12.86
N ILE A 138 33.48 -9.61 -11.81
CA ILE A 138 32.38 -8.62 -11.93
C ILE A 138 32.87 -7.37 -11.20
N ASP A 139 33.32 -6.34 -11.95
CA ASP A 139 33.73 -5.07 -11.37
C ASP A 139 32.60 -4.04 -11.35
N GLU A 140 32.70 -3.07 -10.46
CA GLU A 140 31.71 -2.02 -10.20
C GLU A 140 30.31 -2.55 -9.95
N ILE A 141 30.22 -3.65 -9.18
CA ILE A 141 28.94 -4.31 -8.85
C ILE A 141 27.91 -3.36 -8.21
N ASP A 142 28.33 -2.25 -7.60
CA ASP A 142 27.45 -1.22 -7.07
C ASP A 142 26.61 -0.51 -8.15
N SER A 143 26.95 -0.65 -9.44
CA SER A 143 26.16 -0.12 -10.55
C SER A 143 24.76 -0.76 -10.66
N ILE A 144 24.59 -2.00 -10.18
CA ILE A 144 23.28 -2.70 -10.21
C ILE A 144 22.31 -2.30 -9.09
N LEU A 145 22.73 -1.49 -8.12
CA LEU A 145 21.94 -1.20 -6.90
C LEU A 145 20.53 -0.66 -7.19
N ASN A 146 20.36 0.07 -8.29
CA ASN A 146 19.10 0.67 -8.69
C ASN A 146 18.22 -0.24 -9.56
N LEU A 147 18.67 -1.46 -9.90
CA LEU A 147 17.92 -2.39 -10.73
C LEU A 147 16.90 -3.15 -9.87
N ALA A 148 15.63 -3.21 -10.34
CA ALA A 148 14.57 -3.91 -9.64
C ALA A 148 14.80 -5.42 -9.51
N PHE A 149 15.62 -5.99 -10.40
CA PHE A 149 15.95 -7.42 -10.49
C PHE A 149 17.38 -7.76 -10.02
N LYS A 150 18.03 -6.88 -9.28
CA LYS A 150 19.41 -7.06 -8.80
C LYS A 150 19.63 -8.35 -8.02
N ASP A 151 18.64 -8.78 -7.25
CA ASP A 151 18.73 -9.97 -6.41
C ASP A 151 18.83 -11.27 -7.21
N ASP A 152 18.42 -11.28 -8.48
CA ASP A 152 18.48 -12.45 -9.37
C ASP A 152 19.93 -12.82 -9.69
N LEU A 153 20.81 -11.84 -9.92
CA LEU A 153 22.24 -12.09 -10.18
C LEU A 153 22.92 -12.78 -8.99
N PHE A 154 22.62 -12.32 -7.77
CA PHE A 154 23.20 -12.95 -6.57
C PHE A 154 22.59 -14.34 -6.32
N GLY A 155 21.29 -14.52 -6.59
CA GLY A 155 20.63 -15.80 -6.58
C GLY A 155 21.24 -16.79 -7.58
N PHE A 156 21.63 -16.31 -8.77
CA PHE A 156 22.34 -17.11 -9.77
C PHE A 156 23.71 -17.57 -9.26
N ILE A 157 24.54 -16.68 -8.72
CA ILE A 157 25.86 -17.03 -8.17
C ILE A 157 25.71 -18.09 -7.08
N ARG A 158 24.74 -17.93 -6.17
CA ARG A 158 24.44 -18.92 -5.15
C ARG A 158 23.99 -20.26 -5.72
N THR A 159 23.17 -20.22 -6.76
CA THR A 159 22.70 -21.43 -7.44
C THR A 159 23.86 -22.18 -8.10
N CYS A 160 24.77 -21.48 -8.75
CA CYS A 160 25.99 -22.08 -9.30
C CYS A 160 26.83 -22.77 -8.22
N TYR A 161 26.96 -22.15 -7.06
CA TYR A 161 27.67 -22.77 -5.93
C TYR A 161 26.94 -24.03 -5.42
N ASN A 162 25.63 -23.97 -5.23
CA ASN A 162 24.86 -25.12 -4.74
C ASN A 162 24.90 -26.31 -5.72
N LYS A 163 24.88 -26.04 -7.02
CA LYS A 163 24.97 -27.08 -8.07
C LYS A 163 26.32 -27.84 -8.06
N ARG A 164 27.37 -27.31 -7.42
CA ARG A 164 28.65 -28.00 -7.27
C ARG A 164 28.52 -29.36 -6.57
N ALA A 165 27.56 -29.51 -5.69
CA ALA A 165 27.31 -30.75 -4.94
C ALA A 165 26.72 -31.85 -5.82
N THR A 166 25.96 -31.52 -6.87
CA THR A 166 25.24 -32.46 -7.70
C THR A 166 25.75 -32.53 -9.15
N GLN A 167 26.42 -31.49 -9.61
CA GLN A 167 26.92 -31.35 -10.98
C GLN A 167 28.40 -30.97 -11.00
N PRO A 168 29.33 -31.91 -11.27
CA PRO A 168 30.79 -31.64 -11.21
C PRO A 168 31.27 -30.51 -12.12
N LYS A 169 30.57 -30.22 -13.22
CA LYS A 169 30.94 -29.13 -14.13
C LYS A 169 30.93 -27.76 -13.44
N TYR A 170 30.08 -27.55 -12.40
CA TYR A 170 30.04 -26.30 -11.62
C TYR A 170 31.20 -26.14 -10.63
N GLN A 171 31.95 -27.21 -10.30
CA GLN A 171 33.12 -27.10 -9.42
C GLN A 171 34.25 -26.32 -10.05
N ARG A 172 34.26 -26.16 -11.37
CA ARG A 172 35.27 -25.40 -12.12
C ARG A 172 34.85 -23.95 -12.42
N LEU A 173 33.70 -23.47 -11.90
CA LEU A 173 33.25 -22.11 -12.05
C LEU A 173 33.27 -21.38 -10.70
N THR A 174 33.86 -20.18 -10.68
CA THR A 174 33.78 -19.26 -9.55
C THR A 174 33.66 -17.80 -9.98
N PHE A 175 33.33 -16.94 -9.03
CA PHE A 175 33.14 -15.51 -9.25
C PHE A 175 34.02 -14.68 -8.32
N ALA A 176 34.40 -13.50 -8.79
CA ALA A 176 35.03 -12.45 -7.99
C ALA A 176 34.22 -11.17 -8.15
N LEU A 177 33.64 -10.66 -7.08
CA LEU A 177 32.87 -9.41 -7.10
C LEU A 177 33.74 -8.26 -6.56
N LEU A 178 33.80 -7.15 -7.29
CA LEU A 178 34.47 -5.94 -6.86
C LEU A 178 33.53 -4.74 -6.92
N GLY A 179 33.60 -3.85 -5.93
CA GLY A 179 32.72 -2.66 -5.93
C GLY A 179 32.79 -1.84 -4.65
N VAL A 180 31.82 -0.90 -4.53
CA VAL A 180 31.73 0.07 -3.43
C VAL A 180 30.35 -0.02 -2.77
N ALA A 181 30.06 -1.17 -2.20
CA ALA A 181 28.80 -1.47 -1.52
C ALA A 181 29.04 -2.33 -0.29
N THR A 182 28.05 -2.44 0.59
CA THR A 182 28.02 -3.50 1.60
C THR A 182 27.29 -4.73 1.04
N PRO A 183 27.51 -5.93 1.57
CA PRO A 183 26.71 -7.10 1.23
C PRO A 183 25.19 -6.86 1.40
N SER A 184 24.78 -6.09 2.42
CA SER A 184 23.38 -5.73 2.69
C SER A 184 22.80 -4.69 1.73
N ASP A 185 23.63 -3.86 1.08
CA ASP A 185 23.15 -2.96 0.02
C ASP A 185 22.86 -3.73 -1.27
N LEU A 186 23.70 -4.73 -1.55
CA LEU A 186 23.64 -5.50 -2.78
C LEU A 186 22.41 -6.42 -2.84
N ILE A 187 22.09 -7.12 -1.75
CA ILE A 187 20.98 -8.07 -1.72
C ILE A 187 20.16 -7.93 -0.44
N ALA A 188 18.85 -7.80 -0.61
CA ALA A 188 17.90 -7.70 0.50
C ALA A 188 17.45 -9.08 1.02
N ASP A 189 17.41 -10.09 0.14
CA ASP A 189 16.97 -11.45 0.48
C ASP A 189 18.13 -12.27 1.07
N ASN A 190 18.11 -12.45 2.39
CA ASN A 190 19.09 -13.25 3.11
C ASN A 190 19.10 -14.75 2.72
N GLN A 191 18.07 -15.26 2.03
CA GLN A 191 18.06 -16.65 1.56
C GLN A 191 18.78 -16.82 0.22
N ARG A 192 18.85 -15.77 -0.60
CA ARG A 192 19.50 -15.77 -1.91
C ARG A 192 20.93 -15.25 -1.89
N THR A 193 21.40 -14.73 -0.76
CA THR A 193 22.72 -14.11 -0.67
C THR A 193 23.88 -15.10 -0.87
N PRO A 194 24.85 -14.83 -1.76
CA PRO A 194 26.07 -15.63 -1.88
C PRO A 194 27.13 -15.30 -0.82
N PHE A 195 26.93 -14.25 -0.03
CA PHE A 195 27.91 -13.83 0.97
C PHE A 195 27.95 -14.71 2.24
N ASN A 196 26.97 -15.58 2.43
CA ASN A 196 26.88 -16.50 3.57
C ASN A 196 27.22 -17.98 3.21
N ILE A 197 27.74 -18.23 1.99
CA ILE A 197 28.31 -19.52 1.61
C ILE A 197 29.83 -19.52 1.89
N ASP A 198 30.59 -20.51 1.38
CA ASP A 198 32.06 -20.51 1.47
C ASP A 198 32.66 -19.36 0.63
N SER A 199 32.45 -18.14 1.11
CA SER A 199 32.92 -16.91 0.49
C SER A 199 34.15 -16.36 1.21
N LEU A 200 34.99 -15.64 0.48
CA LEU A 200 36.20 -14.99 1.01
C LEU A 200 36.07 -13.47 0.81
N ALA A 201 35.90 -12.75 1.90
CA ALA A 201 36.00 -11.29 1.91
C ALA A 201 37.47 -10.85 1.86
N ILE A 202 37.85 -10.07 0.85
CA ILE A 202 39.19 -9.51 0.74
C ILE A 202 39.16 -8.05 1.15
N GLU A 203 39.88 -7.70 2.20
CA GLU A 203 39.93 -6.33 2.71
C GLU A 203 41.15 -5.59 2.15
N LEU A 204 40.92 -4.47 1.44
CA LEU A 204 41.97 -3.60 0.97
C LEU A 204 42.31 -2.55 2.03
N GLN A 205 43.53 -2.61 2.53
CA GLN A 205 44.06 -1.61 3.46
C GLN A 205 45.01 -0.63 2.72
N GLY A 206 45.33 0.50 3.37
CA GLY A 206 46.34 1.42 2.90
C GLY A 206 47.72 0.79 2.92
N PHE A 207 48.63 1.23 2.04
CA PHE A 207 50.00 0.74 1.94
C PHE A 207 50.74 0.88 3.26
N THR A 208 51.35 -0.18 3.70
CA THR A 208 52.35 -0.14 4.77
C THR A 208 53.68 0.41 4.24
N ARG A 209 54.60 0.78 5.13
CA ARG A 209 55.94 1.27 4.72
C ARG A 209 56.71 0.22 3.92
N GLU A 210 56.61 -1.03 4.31
CA GLU A 210 57.34 -2.13 3.67
C GLU A 210 56.75 -2.42 2.27
N GLU A 211 55.45 -2.45 2.14
CA GLU A 211 54.79 -2.65 0.85
C GLU A 211 55.06 -1.49 -0.13
N ALA A 212 55.10 -0.25 0.38
CA ALA A 212 55.28 0.95 -0.46
C ALA A 212 56.70 1.13 -1.03
N LYS A 213 57.67 0.29 -0.70
CA LYS A 213 59.08 0.39 -1.22
C LYS A 213 59.19 0.56 -2.74
N PRO A 214 58.37 -0.11 -3.58
CA PRO A 214 58.43 0.11 -5.04
C PRO A 214 58.21 1.57 -5.45
N LEU A 215 57.53 2.37 -4.65
CA LEU A 215 57.29 3.78 -4.91
C LEU A 215 58.55 4.65 -4.72
N VAL A 216 59.59 4.16 -4.01
CA VAL A 216 60.84 4.89 -3.80
C VAL A 216 61.55 5.16 -5.12
N GLY A 217 61.56 4.19 -6.06
CA GLY A 217 62.24 4.30 -7.34
C GLY A 217 61.87 5.55 -8.14
N GLY A 218 60.59 5.95 -8.12
CA GLY A 218 60.14 7.19 -8.78
C GLY A 218 60.57 8.49 -8.08
N LEU A 219 61.03 8.43 -6.81
CA LEU A 219 61.58 9.56 -6.04
C LEU A 219 63.09 9.68 -6.17
N GLU A 220 63.76 8.58 -6.56
CA GLU A 220 65.22 8.56 -6.72
C GLU A 220 65.72 9.57 -7.78
N GLY A 221 66.77 10.26 -7.47
CA GLY A 221 67.32 11.33 -8.34
C GLY A 221 66.51 12.62 -8.36
N LYS A 222 65.31 12.65 -7.76
CA LYS A 222 64.40 13.82 -7.71
C LYS A 222 64.38 14.49 -6.34
N VAL A 223 64.57 13.72 -5.27
CA VAL A 223 64.64 14.22 -3.90
C VAL A 223 65.88 13.71 -3.19
N ARG A 224 66.40 14.47 -2.17
CA ARG A 224 67.61 14.15 -1.47
C ARG A 224 67.55 12.89 -0.59
N TYR A 225 66.37 12.57 -0.01
CA TYR A 225 66.17 11.45 0.92
C TYR A 225 64.86 10.71 0.56
N PRO A 226 64.85 9.86 -0.49
CA PRO A 226 63.66 9.25 -1.04
C PRO A 226 62.83 8.47 0.00
N ASP A 227 63.48 7.61 0.79
CA ASP A 227 62.78 6.82 1.84
C ASP A 227 62.14 7.67 2.94
N ALA A 228 62.85 8.74 3.35
CA ALA A 228 62.28 9.65 4.37
C ALA A 228 61.15 10.51 3.83
N VAL A 229 61.21 10.87 2.52
CA VAL A 229 60.11 11.56 1.84
C VAL A 229 58.91 10.63 1.68
N LEU A 230 59.10 9.38 1.26
CA LEU A 230 58.02 8.40 1.19
C LEU A 230 57.38 8.18 2.57
N GLN A 231 58.14 8.07 3.64
CA GLN A 231 57.63 7.96 4.99
C GLN A 231 56.78 9.18 5.39
N ALA A 232 57.22 10.39 5.04
CA ALA A 232 56.47 11.61 5.29
C ALA A 232 55.17 11.65 4.48
N ILE A 233 55.17 11.14 3.24
CA ILE A 233 53.97 10.99 2.41
C ILE A 233 52.99 10.00 3.03
N LEU A 234 53.47 8.82 3.45
CA LEU A 234 52.60 7.81 4.12
C LEU A 234 51.99 8.35 5.43
N ASN A 235 52.72 9.17 6.17
CA ASN A 235 52.19 9.83 7.37
C ASN A 235 51.00 10.77 7.07
N TRP A 236 50.95 11.40 5.90
CA TRP A 236 49.85 12.24 5.45
C TRP A 236 48.69 11.44 4.86
N THR A 237 49.00 10.45 4.01
CA THR A 237 48.04 9.72 3.19
C THR A 237 47.46 8.49 3.90
N GLY A 238 48.08 8.04 5.01
CA GLY A 238 47.76 6.80 5.66
C GLY A 238 47.91 5.57 4.77
N GLY A 239 48.74 5.69 3.71
CA GLY A 239 48.95 4.65 2.70
C GLY A 239 47.82 4.52 1.67
N GLN A 240 46.84 5.41 1.67
CA GLN A 240 45.75 5.37 0.69
C GLN A 240 46.33 5.46 -0.73
N PRO A 241 46.09 4.46 -1.61
CA PRO A 241 46.88 4.30 -2.87
C PRO A 241 46.84 5.52 -3.78
N PHE A 242 45.65 6.08 -4.06
CA PHE A 242 45.53 7.25 -4.93
C PHE A 242 46.23 8.49 -4.35
N LEU A 243 46.00 8.80 -3.06
CA LEU A 243 46.64 9.96 -2.43
C LEU A 243 48.15 9.79 -2.33
N THR A 244 48.63 8.59 -2.05
CA THR A 244 50.05 8.32 -1.96
C THR A 244 50.76 8.58 -3.31
N GLN A 245 50.23 8.05 -4.41
CA GLN A 245 50.73 8.31 -5.76
C GLN A 245 50.62 9.79 -6.14
N LYS A 246 49.45 10.44 -5.83
CA LYS A 246 49.24 11.87 -6.10
C LYS A 246 50.26 12.75 -5.37
N VAL A 247 50.52 12.47 -4.09
CA VAL A 247 51.52 13.26 -3.34
C VAL A 247 52.96 12.98 -3.82
N CYS A 248 53.33 11.73 -4.15
CA CYS A 248 54.60 11.41 -4.76
C CYS A 248 54.83 12.22 -6.06
N ARG A 249 53.83 12.23 -6.95
CA ARG A 249 53.88 13.01 -8.20
C ARG A 249 54.04 14.50 -7.96
N LEU A 250 53.25 15.07 -7.03
CA LEU A 250 53.32 16.51 -6.67
C LEU A 250 54.67 16.89 -6.09
N VAL A 251 55.27 16.03 -5.24
CA VAL A 251 56.61 16.26 -4.70
C VAL A 251 57.63 16.26 -5.81
N CYS A 252 57.58 15.31 -6.76
CA CYS A 252 58.49 15.28 -7.92
C CYS A 252 58.36 16.53 -8.81
N GLN A 253 57.13 16.99 -9.06
CA GLN A 253 56.87 18.19 -9.84
C GLN A 253 57.42 19.43 -9.14
N SER A 254 57.13 19.62 -7.86
CA SER A 254 57.61 20.76 -7.08
C SER A 254 59.13 20.82 -7.00
N CYS A 255 59.81 19.69 -6.99
CA CYS A 255 61.28 19.66 -7.02
C CYS A 255 61.87 19.95 -8.41
N ARG A 256 61.21 19.58 -9.52
CA ARG A 256 61.57 19.95 -10.88
C ARG A 256 61.52 21.46 -11.13
N ASP A 257 60.40 22.09 -10.70
CA ASP A 257 60.19 23.53 -10.87
C ASP A 257 61.26 24.37 -10.17
N VAL A 258 61.77 23.91 -9.02
CA VAL A 258 62.88 24.57 -8.30
C VAL A 258 64.19 24.40 -9.02
N ALA A 259 64.47 23.24 -9.65
CA ALA A 259 65.66 23.02 -10.43
C ALA A 259 65.73 23.89 -11.70
N CYS A 260 64.59 24.21 -12.34
CA CYS A 260 64.50 25.14 -13.47
C CYS A 260 64.83 26.60 -13.08
N TYR A 261 64.66 27.02 -11.85
CA TYR A 261 64.91 28.38 -11.35
C TYR A 261 66.37 28.63 -10.95
N VAL A 262 67.25 27.64 -10.97
CA VAL A 262 68.69 27.81 -10.67
C VAL A 262 69.41 28.55 -11.77
N SER A 263 68.79 28.83 -12.94
CA SER A 263 69.43 29.48 -14.12
C SER A 263 69.07 30.97 -14.31
N PHE A 264 68.48 31.67 -13.35
CA PHE A 264 68.15 33.11 -13.46
C PHE A 264 68.81 34.01 -12.39
N PRO A 265 69.02 35.31 -12.69
CA PRO A 265 69.88 36.16 -11.84
C PRO A 265 69.22 36.64 -10.54
N ARG A 266 70.09 36.97 -9.60
CA ARG A 266 69.92 37.36 -8.17
C ARG A 266 68.91 38.46 -7.82
N SER A 267 67.67 38.40 -8.10
CA SER A 267 66.78 39.45 -7.57
C SER A 267 65.29 39.11 -7.22
N GLN A 268 64.95 37.82 -7.08
CA GLN A 268 63.57 37.49 -6.57
C GLN A 268 63.67 36.48 -5.44
N ARG A 269 62.76 36.68 -4.41
CA ARG A 269 62.67 35.96 -3.14
C ARG A 269 62.80 34.42 -3.33
N ARG A 270 63.91 33.83 -2.88
CA ARG A 270 64.11 32.38 -2.74
C ARG A 270 63.07 31.79 -1.80
N VAL A 271 62.11 31.01 -2.29
CA VAL A 271 61.41 30.03 -1.47
C VAL A 271 62.47 28.95 -1.13
N LYS A 272 63.01 29.00 0.09
CA LYS A 272 63.93 27.96 0.60
C LYS A 272 63.10 26.73 0.87
N PHE A 273 63.10 25.71 0.00
CA PHE A 273 62.64 24.38 0.38
C PHE A 273 63.53 23.87 1.51
N SER A 274 62.92 23.48 2.61
CA SER A 274 63.56 22.91 3.79
C SER A 274 64.26 21.60 3.40
N SER A 275 65.52 21.43 3.86
CA SER A 275 66.28 20.18 3.72
C SER A 275 65.59 19.01 4.53
N ASN A 276 64.60 19.29 5.31
CA ASN A 276 63.85 18.30 6.07
C ASN A 276 62.74 17.67 5.20
N PRO A 277 62.76 16.35 4.99
CA PRO A 277 61.78 15.61 4.19
C PRO A 277 60.31 15.87 4.66
N GLN A 278 60.08 15.92 5.94
CA GLN A 278 58.73 16.17 6.50
C GLN A 278 58.20 17.57 6.12
N SER A 279 59.10 18.60 6.23
CA SER A 279 58.71 19.98 5.90
C SER A 279 58.43 20.17 4.39
N LEU A 280 59.15 19.46 3.53
CA LEU A 280 58.91 19.45 2.07
C LEU A 280 57.49 18.91 1.78
N VAL A 281 57.18 17.73 2.32
CA VAL A 281 55.86 17.09 2.09
C VAL A 281 54.74 17.91 2.72
N ASP A 282 54.94 18.45 3.92
CA ASP A 282 53.95 19.33 4.59
C ASP A 282 53.60 20.55 3.73
N GLN A 283 54.63 21.17 3.11
CA GLN A 283 54.42 22.31 2.23
C GLN A 283 53.65 21.93 0.98
N VAL A 284 54.02 20.83 0.31
CA VAL A 284 53.37 20.33 -0.91
C VAL A 284 51.90 19.98 -0.62
N VAL A 285 51.66 19.24 0.44
CA VAL A 285 50.27 18.85 0.80
C VAL A 285 49.40 20.07 1.11
N ARG A 286 49.96 21.04 1.87
CA ARG A 286 49.19 22.25 2.20
C ARG A 286 48.88 23.10 0.97
N SER A 287 49.88 23.31 0.08
CA SER A 287 49.71 24.19 -1.09
C SER A 287 48.89 23.58 -2.20
N HIS A 288 48.97 22.26 -2.44
CA HIS A 288 48.37 21.59 -3.62
C HIS A 288 47.18 20.69 -3.29
N ILE A 289 46.89 20.41 -2.01
CA ILE A 289 45.76 19.55 -1.62
C ILE A 289 44.84 20.24 -0.65
N LEU A 290 45.37 20.87 0.42
CA LEU A 290 44.48 21.41 1.48
C LEU A 290 43.97 22.82 1.15
N ASN A 291 44.83 23.70 0.62
CA ASN A 291 44.42 25.05 0.27
C ASN A 291 43.47 25.02 -0.93
N ASN A 292 42.27 25.60 -0.76
CA ASN A 292 41.25 25.65 -1.81
C ASN A 292 40.96 24.26 -2.47
N TRP A 293 40.86 23.24 -1.64
CA TRP A 293 40.77 21.84 -2.05
C TRP A 293 39.67 21.56 -3.08
N LEU A 294 38.56 22.30 -3.02
CA LEU A 294 37.43 22.14 -3.95
C LEU A 294 37.82 22.39 -5.42
N SER A 295 38.71 23.36 -5.66
CA SER A 295 39.20 23.67 -7.03
C SER A 295 40.42 22.85 -7.45
N GLN A 296 41.18 22.32 -6.49
CA GLN A 296 42.43 21.60 -6.74
C GLN A 296 42.28 20.08 -6.75
N ASP A 297 41.06 19.58 -6.51
CA ASP A 297 40.75 18.13 -6.48
C ASP A 297 40.64 17.58 -7.91
N ASN A 298 41.76 17.51 -8.61
CA ASN A 298 41.88 16.94 -9.95
C ASN A 298 43.03 15.92 -10.00
N PRO A 299 42.77 14.63 -10.37
CA PRO A 299 41.46 14.00 -10.53
C PRO A 299 40.65 14.01 -9.24
N GLU A 300 39.32 13.90 -9.37
CA GLU A 300 38.39 13.97 -8.23
C GLU A 300 38.60 12.83 -7.24
N HIS A 301 38.68 13.18 -5.96
CA HIS A 301 38.80 12.25 -4.87
C HIS A 301 38.09 12.75 -3.60
N LEU A 302 38.47 13.95 -3.16
CA LEU A 302 37.91 14.56 -1.97
C LEU A 302 36.44 14.97 -2.20
N ARG A 303 36.11 15.45 -3.41
CA ARG A 303 34.72 15.74 -3.82
C ARG A 303 33.88 14.49 -3.82
N THR A 304 34.38 13.38 -4.34
CA THR A 304 33.66 12.08 -4.31
C THR A 304 33.36 11.63 -2.88
N ILE A 305 34.30 11.78 -1.93
CA ILE A 305 34.07 11.46 -0.52
C ILE A 305 32.99 12.37 0.08
N ARG A 306 33.10 13.70 -0.14
CA ARG A 306 32.10 14.68 0.29
C ARG A 306 30.73 14.31 -0.20
N ASP A 307 30.59 14.08 -1.50
CA ASP A 307 29.31 13.84 -2.16
C ASP A 307 28.69 12.54 -1.65
N ARG A 308 29.49 11.51 -1.40
CA ARG A 308 29.01 10.25 -0.83
C ARG A 308 28.52 10.40 0.61
N VAL A 309 29.15 11.24 1.42
CA VAL A 309 28.71 11.53 2.79
C VAL A 309 27.43 12.40 2.80
N LEU A 310 27.22 13.22 1.76
CA LEU A 310 26.12 14.16 1.64
C LEU A 310 24.97 13.68 0.73
N SER A 311 25.14 12.58 -0.02
CA SER A 311 24.20 12.14 -1.08
C SER A 311 22.86 11.59 -0.61
N GLY A 312 22.66 11.37 0.68
CA GLY A 312 21.36 10.96 1.24
C GLY A 312 20.85 11.98 2.23
N TYR A 313 19.93 12.87 1.84
CA TYR A 313 19.41 13.91 2.74
C TYR A 313 18.88 13.38 4.09
N GLN A 314 18.35 12.16 4.13
CA GLN A 314 17.85 11.53 5.37
C GLN A 314 18.96 10.87 6.20
N ASP A 315 20.02 10.37 5.55
CA ASP A 315 21.12 9.63 6.19
C ASP A 315 22.36 10.49 6.47
N SER A 316 22.47 11.67 5.84
CA SER A 316 23.63 12.55 5.97
C SER A 316 23.84 13.08 7.39
N GLN A 317 22.76 13.46 8.07
CA GLN A 317 22.86 14.00 9.44
C GLN A 317 23.35 12.96 10.45
N PRO A 318 22.86 11.69 10.47
CA PRO A 318 23.42 10.63 11.29
C PRO A 318 24.89 10.31 10.96
N LEU A 319 25.25 10.26 9.66
CA LEU A 319 26.64 10.02 9.21
C LEU A 319 27.59 11.12 9.68
N LEU A 320 27.23 12.38 9.47
CA LEU A 320 28.01 13.53 9.94
C LEU A 320 28.12 13.57 11.46
N THR A 321 27.07 13.22 12.19
CA THR A 321 27.06 13.15 13.66
C THR A 321 28.01 12.07 14.15
N LEU A 322 28.01 10.88 13.52
CA LEU A 322 28.92 9.79 13.84
C LEU A 322 30.37 10.22 13.56
N TYR A 323 30.63 10.81 12.38
CA TYR A 323 31.96 11.29 12.00
C TYR A 323 32.45 12.39 12.95
N HIS A 324 31.58 13.32 13.37
CA HIS A 324 31.91 14.34 14.38
C HIS A 324 32.37 13.72 15.72
N ARG A 325 31.72 12.61 16.15
CA ARG A 325 32.15 11.86 17.37
C ARG A 325 33.55 11.26 17.21
N ILE A 326 33.86 10.72 16.01
CA ILE A 326 35.17 10.15 15.69
C ILE A 326 36.24 11.25 15.70
N LEU A 327 35.97 12.42 15.09
CA LEU A 327 36.88 13.58 15.11
C LEU A 327 37.15 14.13 16.52
N LYS A 328 36.22 13.98 17.45
CA LYS A 328 36.41 14.35 18.86
C LYS A 328 37.30 13.34 19.63
N ARG A 329 37.90 12.36 18.95
CA ARG A 329 38.71 11.29 19.53
C ARG A 329 37.96 10.51 20.62
N LYS A 330 36.63 10.46 20.59
CA LYS A 330 35.89 9.52 21.42
C LYS A 330 36.13 8.13 20.88
N LYS A 331 36.41 7.19 21.78
CA LYS A 331 36.50 5.77 21.44
C LYS A 331 35.15 5.32 20.87
N VAL A 332 35.07 5.12 19.58
CA VAL A 332 33.88 4.63 18.89
C VAL A 332 34.17 3.18 18.51
N PRO A 333 33.58 2.19 19.19
CA PRO A 333 33.74 0.79 18.82
C PRO A 333 33.32 0.58 17.37
N ALA A 334 34.01 -0.28 16.67
CA ALA A 334 33.62 -0.67 15.33
C ALA A 334 32.56 -1.77 15.41
N ASP A 335 31.30 -1.36 15.48
CA ASP A 335 30.15 -2.25 15.37
C ASP A 335 29.78 -2.40 13.89
N GLU A 336 29.29 -3.55 13.50
CA GLU A 336 28.92 -3.82 12.09
C GLU A 336 27.52 -3.25 11.72
N ASN A 337 27.15 -2.08 12.26
CA ASN A 337 25.90 -1.45 11.90
C ASN A 337 26.03 -0.71 10.56
N ASN A 338 24.92 -0.62 9.83
CA ASN A 338 24.87 -0.04 8.47
C ASN A 338 25.47 1.38 8.40
N LEU A 339 25.22 2.23 9.39
CA LEU A 339 25.73 3.60 9.43
C LEU A 339 27.26 3.66 9.47
N GLN A 340 27.89 2.77 10.25
CA GLN A 340 29.36 2.68 10.32
C GLN A 340 29.95 2.09 9.03
N GLN A 341 29.28 1.10 8.45
CA GLN A 341 29.70 0.50 7.18
C GLN A 341 29.64 1.53 6.03
N GLN A 342 28.57 2.32 5.94
CA GLN A 342 28.46 3.41 4.98
C GLN A 342 29.57 4.45 5.14
N LEU A 343 29.89 4.81 6.39
CA LEU A 343 30.98 5.77 6.64
C LEU A 343 32.35 5.18 6.28
N GLN A 344 32.59 3.88 6.47
CA GLN A 344 33.82 3.19 6.03
C GLN A 344 33.88 3.11 4.49
N LEU A 345 32.77 2.80 3.81
CA LEU A 345 32.68 2.77 2.35
C LEU A 345 32.89 4.15 1.69
N SER A 346 32.60 5.25 2.41
CA SER A 346 33.00 6.57 1.94
C SER A 346 34.52 6.74 1.84
N GLY A 347 35.30 5.90 2.53
CA GLY A 347 36.74 5.97 2.66
C GLY A 347 37.23 6.93 3.75
N LEU A 348 36.31 7.66 4.39
CA LEU A 348 36.66 8.71 5.36
C LEU A 348 37.15 8.15 6.69
N VAL A 349 36.71 6.96 7.07
CA VAL A 349 37.13 6.28 8.29
C VAL A 349 37.54 4.84 8.03
N VAL A 350 38.40 4.32 8.90
CA VAL A 350 38.89 2.94 8.88
C VAL A 350 38.79 2.31 10.26
N LYS A 351 38.69 0.97 10.30
CA LYS A 351 38.73 0.17 11.52
C LYS A 351 40.17 -0.10 11.89
N ARG A 352 40.62 0.35 13.07
CA ARG A 352 41.94 0.06 13.61
C ARG A 352 41.81 -0.31 15.09
N GLY A 353 42.34 -1.48 15.47
CA GLY A 353 42.29 -1.95 16.85
C GLY A 353 40.86 -2.03 17.43
N GLY A 354 39.88 -2.47 16.62
CA GLY A 354 38.47 -2.57 17.03
C GLY A 354 37.74 -1.23 17.18
N GLN A 355 38.33 -0.12 16.73
CA GLN A 355 37.74 1.22 16.82
C GLN A 355 37.74 1.90 15.46
N LEU A 356 36.77 2.79 15.25
CA LEU A 356 36.72 3.66 14.07
C LEU A 356 37.62 4.85 14.27
N GLN A 357 38.45 5.13 13.28
CA GLN A 357 39.39 6.26 13.23
C GLN A 357 39.33 6.93 11.87
N VAL A 358 39.65 8.23 11.80
CA VAL A 358 39.79 8.91 10.50
C VAL A 358 40.92 8.24 9.72
N ALA A 359 40.69 7.96 8.43
CA ALA A 359 41.60 7.14 7.62
C ALA A 359 43.00 7.73 7.48
N ASN A 360 43.10 9.07 7.35
CA ASN A 360 44.39 9.75 7.18
C ASN A 360 44.33 11.25 7.60
N ARG A 361 45.50 11.88 7.63
CA ARG A 361 45.65 13.30 8.03
C ARG A 361 45.05 14.28 7.02
N ILE A 362 45.09 13.96 5.72
CA ILE A 362 44.48 14.79 4.68
C ILE A 362 42.97 14.90 4.93
N TYR A 363 42.28 13.76 5.16
CA TYR A 363 40.85 13.78 5.42
C TYR A 363 40.48 14.47 6.73
N ALA A 364 41.29 14.25 7.77
CA ALA A 364 41.11 14.94 9.05
C ALA A 364 41.26 16.48 8.94
N SER A 365 42.07 16.95 7.96
CA SER A 365 42.30 18.38 7.72
C SER A 365 41.28 19.01 6.79
N VAL A 366 40.79 18.28 5.80
CA VAL A 366 39.76 18.75 4.85
C VAL A 366 38.36 18.68 5.44
N PHE A 367 38.04 17.54 6.02
CA PHE A 367 36.74 17.28 6.64
C PHE A 367 36.82 17.46 8.16
N ASP A 368 37.32 18.61 8.58
CA ASP A 368 37.54 18.94 9.98
C ASP A 368 36.22 19.25 10.73
N ARG A 369 36.31 19.57 12.01
CA ARG A 369 35.17 19.90 12.83
C ARG A 369 34.40 21.12 12.34
N HIS A 370 35.10 22.10 11.74
CA HIS A 370 34.45 23.28 11.22
C HIS A 370 33.60 22.93 10.00
N TRP A 371 34.15 22.17 9.07
CA TRP A 371 33.42 21.67 7.90
C TRP A 371 32.20 20.86 8.32
N VAL A 372 32.32 19.90 9.26
CA VAL A 372 31.19 19.09 9.75
C VAL A 372 30.09 19.96 10.35
N ASN A 373 30.45 20.95 11.20
CA ASN A 373 29.47 21.83 11.79
C ASN A 373 28.77 22.70 10.73
N GLN A 374 29.49 23.17 9.73
CA GLN A 374 28.92 23.91 8.61
C GLN A 374 27.92 23.07 7.82
N GLN A 375 28.25 21.80 7.53
CA GLN A 375 27.34 20.89 6.84
C GLN A 375 26.12 20.56 7.72
N LEU A 376 26.28 20.33 9.02
CA LEU A 376 25.17 20.08 9.94
C LEU A 376 24.23 21.29 10.07
N GLN A 377 24.75 22.52 9.93
CA GLN A 377 23.93 23.74 9.91
C GLN A 377 23.24 23.98 8.56
N SER A 378 23.86 23.56 7.46
CA SER A 378 23.30 23.70 6.11
C SER A 378 22.29 22.62 5.75
N ILE A 379 22.34 21.47 6.42
CA ILE A 379 21.27 20.50 6.34
C ILE A 379 20.07 21.13 7.03
N PRO A 380 18.96 21.43 6.32
CA PRO A 380 17.76 21.90 7.00
C PRO A 380 17.49 20.86 8.08
N SER A 381 17.53 21.25 9.35
CA SER A 381 16.92 20.42 10.38
C SER A 381 15.55 20.08 9.82
N PRO A 382 15.10 18.83 9.86
CA PRO A 382 13.75 18.54 9.47
C PRO A 382 12.84 19.28 10.44
N SER A 383 12.64 20.57 10.20
CA SER A 383 11.42 21.24 10.61
C SER A 383 10.33 20.63 9.74
N LEU A 384 10.05 19.36 10.02
CA LEU A 384 8.96 18.56 9.51
C LEU A 384 7.65 19.09 10.07
N SER A 385 7.40 20.35 9.87
CA SER A 385 6.05 20.86 9.98
C SER A 385 5.65 21.34 8.59
N LEU A 386 4.95 20.46 7.88
CA LEU A 386 4.01 20.95 6.88
C LEU A 386 3.36 22.20 7.48
N PRO A 387 3.36 23.36 6.80
CA PRO A 387 2.70 24.52 7.33
C PRO A 387 1.26 24.12 7.67
N TRP A 388 0.83 24.39 8.89
CA TRP A 388 -0.49 23.99 9.41
C TRP A 388 -1.65 24.32 8.47
N TRP A 389 -1.55 25.43 7.71
CA TRP A 389 -2.56 25.83 6.73
C TRP A 389 -2.69 24.83 5.56
N ARG A 390 -1.60 24.13 5.16
CA ARG A 390 -1.68 23.04 4.15
C ARG A 390 -2.44 21.85 4.67
N VAL A 391 -2.30 21.52 5.93
CA VAL A 391 -3.08 20.46 6.58
C VAL A 391 -4.55 20.81 6.55
N ILE A 392 -4.91 22.04 6.93
CA ILE A 392 -6.30 22.52 6.89
C ILE A 392 -6.82 22.55 5.45
N ALA A 393 -6.07 23.12 4.52
CA ALA A 393 -6.48 23.19 3.11
C ALA A 393 -6.71 21.80 2.51
N ALA A 394 -5.82 20.84 2.78
CA ALA A 394 -5.98 19.44 2.33
C ALA A 394 -7.21 18.80 2.99
N THR A 395 -7.40 18.98 4.30
CA THR A 395 -8.57 18.46 5.03
C THR A 395 -9.87 18.99 4.43
N VAL A 396 -9.98 20.28 4.23
CA VAL A 396 -11.19 20.91 3.65
C VAL A 396 -11.39 20.44 2.20
N GLY A 397 -10.35 20.50 1.38
CA GLY A 397 -10.43 20.07 -0.02
C GLY A 397 -10.85 18.61 -0.18
N VAL A 398 -10.26 17.70 0.60
CA VAL A 398 -10.63 16.27 0.58
C VAL A 398 -12.05 16.06 1.12
N THR A 399 -12.44 16.76 2.19
CA THR A 399 -13.80 16.65 2.74
C THR A 399 -14.83 17.07 1.70
N VAL A 400 -14.64 18.20 1.02
CA VAL A 400 -15.53 18.68 -0.06
C VAL A 400 -15.58 17.67 -1.21
N LEU A 401 -14.42 17.16 -1.64
CA LEU A 401 -14.33 16.14 -2.70
C LEU A 401 -15.12 14.88 -2.32
N VAL A 402 -14.88 14.32 -1.14
CA VAL A 402 -15.53 13.09 -0.67
C VAL A 402 -17.03 13.29 -0.50
N MET A 403 -17.48 14.43 0.01
CA MET A 403 -18.91 14.77 0.11
C MET A 403 -19.55 14.92 -1.27
N GLY A 404 -18.86 15.55 -2.22
CA GLY A 404 -19.32 15.63 -3.61
C GLY A 404 -19.46 14.24 -4.26
N MET A 405 -18.47 13.37 -4.11
CA MET A 405 -18.55 11.98 -4.61
C MET A 405 -19.66 11.18 -3.93
N ARG A 406 -19.91 11.42 -2.65
CA ARG A 406 -21.00 10.78 -1.90
C ARG A 406 -22.37 11.21 -2.40
N SER A 407 -22.57 12.50 -2.68
CA SER A 407 -23.83 13.01 -3.23
C SER A 407 -24.15 12.45 -4.63
N LEU A 408 -23.12 12.04 -5.38
CA LEU A 408 -23.22 11.33 -6.65
C LEU A 408 -23.39 9.81 -6.51
N GLY A 409 -23.42 9.28 -5.27
CA GLY A 409 -23.60 7.86 -5.02
C GLY A 409 -22.37 6.96 -5.25
N VAL A 410 -21.17 7.52 -5.41
CA VAL A 410 -19.94 6.74 -5.71
C VAL A 410 -19.66 5.66 -4.66
N TRP A 411 -19.96 5.92 -3.40
CA TRP A 411 -19.69 5.01 -2.28
C TRP A 411 -20.88 4.09 -1.95
N GLN A 412 -22.03 4.24 -2.61
CA GLN A 412 -23.31 3.67 -2.22
C GLN A 412 -23.28 2.16 -2.00
N SER A 413 -22.66 1.39 -2.92
CA SER A 413 -22.59 -0.07 -2.79
C SER A 413 -21.83 -0.52 -1.54
N TRP A 414 -20.76 0.17 -1.15
CA TRP A 414 -19.98 -0.15 0.04
C TRP A 414 -20.69 0.31 1.32
N GLU A 415 -21.41 1.45 1.26
CA GLU A 415 -22.23 1.91 2.38
C GLU A 415 -23.40 0.98 2.62
N PHE A 416 -24.02 0.42 1.58
CA PHE A 416 -25.04 -0.63 1.70
C PHE A 416 -24.53 -1.86 2.46
N GLN A 417 -23.37 -2.38 2.05
CA GLN A 417 -22.76 -3.55 2.71
C GLN A 417 -22.43 -3.28 4.18
N THR A 418 -21.93 -2.08 4.48
CA THR A 418 -21.61 -1.67 5.85
C THR A 418 -22.87 -1.52 6.69
N PHE A 419 -23.92 -0.88 6.15
CA PHE A 419 -25.21 -0.71 6.81
C PHE A 419 -25.84 -2.07 7.14
N ASP A 420 -25.83 -3.00 6.19
CA ASP A 420 -26.35 -4.35 6.37
C ASP A 420 -25.55 -5.13 7.43
N TRP A 421 -24.22 -5.01 7.40
CA TRP A 421 -23.37 -5.66 8.39
C TRP A 421 -23.64 -5.14 9.81
N PHE A 422 -23.81 -3.83 9.98
CA PHE A 422 -24.21 -3.22 11.25
C PHE A 422 -25.60 -3.70 11.67
N GLY A 423 -26.56 -3.74 10.74
CA GLY A 423 -27.92 -4.22 10.97
C GLY A 423 -27.96 -5.66 11.48
N ARG A 424 -27.14 -6.54 10.84
CA ARG A 424 -27.01 -7.96 11.23
C ARG A 424 -26.37 -8.16 12.62
N SER A 425 -25.61 -7.20 13.09
CA SER A 425 -24.91 -7.29 14.39
C SER A 425 -25.75 -6.86 15.58
N ARG A 426 -27.02 -6.39 15.35
CA ARG A 426 -27.93 -6.03 16.44
C ARG A 426 -28.38 -7.27 17.21
N GLN A 427 -28.88 -7.08 18.43
CA GLN A 427 -29.41 -8.16 19.26
C GLN A 427 -30.71 -8.75 18.67
N PRO A 428 -30.97 -10.04 18.85
CA PRO A 428 -32.27 -10.64 18.53
C PRO A 428 -33.43 -9.98 19.32
N GLU A 429 -34.62 -9.96 18.70
CA GLU A 429 -35.83 -9.38 19.26
C GLU A 429 -36.95 -10.43 19.28
N GLU A 430 -37.88 -10.31 20.18
CA GLU A 430 -39.08 -11.17 20.22
C GLU A 430 -40.03 -10.88 19.03
N PRO A 431 -40.80 -11.87 18.56
CA PRO A 431 -41.85 -11.68 17.56
C PRO A 431 -42.86 -10.62 18.01
N ASP A 432 -43.44 -9.89 17.04
CA ASP A 432 -44.51 -8.91 17.36
C ASP A 432 -45.83 -9.61 17.64
N GLN A 433 -46.22 -9.59 18.88
CA GLN A 433 -47.45 -10.28 19.36
C GLN A 433 -48.76 -9.62 18.93
N ARG A 434 -48.70 -8.43 18.34
CA ARG A 434 -49.90 -7.72 17.81
C ARG A 434 -50.31 -8.20 16.43
N LEU A 435 -49.42 -8.98 15.76
CA LEU A 435 -49.62 -9.43 14.39
C LEU A 435 -49.91 -10.94 14.36
N LEU A 436 -50.81 -11.35 13.46
CA LEU A 436 -50.99 -12.74 13.04
C LEU A 436 -50.95 -12.80 11.52
N LEU A 437 -50.19 -13.72 10.96
CA LEU A 437 -50.10 -13.94 9.52
C LEU A 437 -50.95 -15.16 9.14
N VAL A 438 -51.93 -14.95 8.29
CA VAL A 438 -52.73 -16.01 7.68
C VAL A 438 -52.10 -16.29 6.30
N GLN A 439 -51.44 -17.42 6.21
CA GLN A 439 -50.72 -17.83 5.01
C GLN A 439 -51.62 -18.69 4.13
N VAL A 440 -51.66 -18.36 2.84
CA VAL A 440 -52.20 -19.25 1.81
C VAL A 440 -51.07 -20.05 1.24
N THR A 441 -50.95 -21.29 1.71
CA THR A 441 -49.87 -22.20 1.34
C THR A 441 -50.25 -23.07 0.12
N ARG A 442 -49.22 -23.72 -0.47
CA ARG A 442 -49.46 -24.74 -1.51
C ARG A 442 -50.42 -25.82 -1.06
N GLN A 443 -50.35 -26.25 0.21
CA GLN A 443 -51.21 -27.28 0.75
C GLN A 443 -52.64 -26.77 0.86
N ASP A 444 -52.86 -25.51 1.22
CA ASP A 444 -54.19 -24.89 1.26
C ASP A 444 -54.84 -24.87 -0.12
N ILE A 445 -54.07 -24.46 -1.15
CA ILE A 445 -54.52 -24.44 -2.55
C ILE A 445 -54.90 -25.86 -2.99
N ALA A 446 -54.08 -26.88 -2.69
CA ALA A 446 -54.36 -28.26 -3.00
C ALA A 446 -55.63 -28.78 -2.26
N ASN A 447 -55.78 -28.45 -0.98
CA ASN A 447 -56.95 -28.84 -0.18
C ASN A 447 -58.27 -28.23 -0.70
N LEU A 448 -58.19 -27.07 -1.36
CA LEU A 448 -59.31 -26.38 -2.01
C LEU A 448 -59.53 -26.84 -3.48
N GLY A 449 -58.96 -27.97 -3.89
CA GLY A 449 -59.11 -28.48 -5.25
C GLY A 449 -58.29 -27.74 -6.31
N ASN A 450 -57.13 -27.16 -5.91
CA ASN A 450 -56.26 -26.32 -6.74
C ASN A 450 -56.89 -24.99 -7.18
N GLU A 451 -57.77 -24.44 -6.35
CA GLU A 451 -58.31 -23.08 -6.57
C GLU A 451 -57.22 -22.02 -6.42
N TYR A 452 -56.66 -21.58 -7.54
CA TYR A 452 -55.76 -20.44 -7.57
C TYR A 452 -55.92 -19.65 -8.88
N PRO A 453 -56.16 -18.32 -8.83
CA PRO A 453 -56.36 -17.50 -7.58
C PRO A 453 -57.54 -17.97 -6.74
N LEU A 454 -57.46 -17.73 -5.41
CA LEU A 454 -58.56 -18.11 -4.49
C LEU A 454 -59.90 -17.53 -4.93
N HIS A 455 -60.96 -18.33 -4.97
CA HIS A 455 -62.29 -17.86 -5.33
C HIS A 455 -62.81 -16.81 -4.33
N ASP A 456 -63.56 -15.82 -4.83
CA ASP A 456 -64.17 -14.76 -4.02
C ASP A 456 -65.05 -15.28 -2.91
N ARG A 457 -65.72 -16.41 -3.13
CA ARG A 457 -66.50 -17.11 -2.10
C ARG A 457 -65.63 -17.62 -0.96
N THR A 458 -64.51 -18.22 -1.25
CA THR A 458 -63.54 -18.75 -0.26
C THR A 458 -62.93 -17.59 0.54
N MET A 459 -62.60 -16.49 -0.13
CA MET A 459 -62.09 -15.28 0.52
C MET A 459 -63.11 -14.68 1.47
N ARG A 460 -64.38 -14.56 1.04
CA ARG A 460 -65.44 -14.08 1.90
C ARG A 460 -65.64 -14.97 3.15
N GLN A 461 -65.60 -16.30 2.95
CA GLN A 461 -65.70 -17.24 4.06
C GLN A 461 -64.59 -17.08 5.08
N LEU A 462 -63.35 -16.93 4.60
CA LEU A 462 -62.16 -16.66 5.43
C LEU A 462 -62.37 -15.38 6.26
N LEU A 463 -62.71 -14.27 5.61
CA LEU A 463 -62.93 -12.99 6.28
C LEU A 463 -64.07 -13.08 7.32
N GLN A 464 -65.16 -13.74 7.01
CA GLN A 464 -66.31 -13.96 7.95
C GLN A 464 -65.88 -14.80 9.14
N THR A 465 -65.10 -15.85 8.94
CA THR A 465 -64.57 -16.69 10.02
C THR A 465 -63.61 -15.90 10.94
N LEU A 466 -62.72 -15.09 10.39
CA LEU A 466 -61.84 -14.25 11.20
C LEU A 466 -62.59 -13.19 11.99
N GLU A 467 -63.66 -12.57 11.44
CA GLU A 467 -64.44 -11.55 12.12
C GLU A 467 -65.21 -12.07 13.34
N GLN A 468 -65.51 -13.37 13.37
CA GLN A 468 -66.16 -13.98 14.56
C GLN A 468 -65.30 -13.84 15.82
N TYR A 469 -63.99 -13.77 15.65
CA TYR A 469 -62.98 -13.63 16.72
C TYR A 469 -62.61 -12.16 17.01
N GLN A 470 -63.29 -11.19 16.38
CA GLN A 470 -63.14 -9.76 16.60
C GLN A 470 -61.67 -9.24 16.44
N PRO A 471 -61.02 -9.46 15.31
CA PRO A 471 -59.73 -8.84 15.06
C PRO A 471 -59.88 -7.33 15.03
N GLN A 472 -58.78 -6.60 15.37
CA GLN A 472 -58.80 -5.15 15.32
C GLN A 472 -58.78 -4.63 13.87
N LEU A 473 -57.90 -5.20 13.03
CA LEU A 473 -57.81 -4.91 11.60
C LEU A 473 -57.45 -6.18 10.82
N ILE A 474 -57.90 -6.23 9.56
CA ILE A 474 -57.53 -7.29 8.61
C ILE A 474 -56.90 -6.61 7.38
N GLY A 475 -55.64 -6.87 7.12
CA GLY A 475 -54.94 -6.49 5.91
C GLY A 475 -55.03 -7.63 4.87
N LEU A 476 -55.59 -7.34 3.70
CA LEU A 476 -55.69 -8.29 2.60
C LEU A 476 -54.64 -8.01 1.56
N ASP A 477 -53.53 -8.78 1.62
CA ASP A 477 -52.39 -8.71 0.68
C ASP A 477 -52.61 -9.67 -0.50
N ILE A 478 -53.81 -9.57 -1.11
CA ILE A 478 -54.24 -10.33 -2.28
C ILE A 478 -55.11 -9.42 -3.14
N TYR A 479 -54.73 -9.25 -4.41
CA TYR A 479 -55.48 -8.42 -5.35
C TYR A 479 -56.90 -8.95 -5.61
N ARG A 480 -57.87 -8.05 -5.69
CA ARG A 480 -59.28 -8.31 -5.96
C ARG A 480 -59.90 -7.29 -6.92
N ASP A 481 -59.11 -6.91 -7.90
CA ASP A 481 -59.52 -6.00 -8.99
C ASP A 481 -60.44 -6.67 -10.00
N ARG A 482 -60.41 -8.00 -10.08
CA ARG A 482 -61.19 -8.82 -11.01
C ARG A 482 -61.94 -9.93 -10.28
N PRO A 483 -63.03 -10.45 -10.92
CA PRO A 483 -63.73 -11.62 -10.38
C PRO A 483 -62.83 -12.86 -10.37
N GLU A 484 -62.76 -13.52 -9.23
CA GLU A 484 -62.06 -14.80 -9.11
C GLU A 484 -63.03 -15.93 -8.72
N GLY A 485 -63.42 -16.71 -9.72
CA GLY A 485 -64.42 -17.78 -9.55
C GLY A 485 -65.84 -17.27 -9.25
N LYS A 486 -66.50 -17.84 -8.25
CA LYS A 486 -67.84 -17.46 -7.86
C LYS A 486 -67.84 -16.63 -6.58
N GLY A 487 -68.75 -15.68 -6.44
CA GLY A 487 -69.01 -14.96 -5.20
C GLY A 487 -68.53 -13.52 -5.19
N GLN A 488 -68.23 -12.90 -6.33
CA GLN A 488 -67.68 -11.54 -6.40
C GLN A 488 -68.65 -10.50 -5.79
N ALA A 489 -69.94 -10.51 -6.20
CA ALA A 489 -70.89 -9.51 -5.72
C ALA A 489 -71.06 -9.54 -4.19
N GLU A 490 -71.09 -10.74 -3.63
CA GLU A 490 -71.19 -10.91 -2.18
C GLU A 490 -69.91 -10.57 -1.43
N LEU A 491 -68.68 -10.77 -2.07
CA LEU A 491 -67.46 -10.34 -1.47
C LEU A 491 -67.32 -8.81 -1.51
N ILE A 492 -67.67 -8.16 -2.62
CA ILE A 492 -67.65 -6.70 -2.74
C ILE A 492 -68.55 -6.05 -1.73
N GLU A 493 -69.84 -6.52 -1.63
CA GLU A 493 -70.80 -6.01 -0.64
C GLU A 493 -70.30 -6.22 0.82
N TYR A 494 -69.64 -7.36 1.07
CA TYR A 494 -68.99 -7.60 2.35
C TYR A 494 -67.85 -6.61 2.62
N LEU A 495 -66.97 -6.41 1.69
CA LEU A 495 -65.82 -5.49 1.82
C LEU A 495 -66.31 -4.04 1.99
N LYS A 496 -67.39 -3.60 1.31
CA LYS A 496 -67.97 -2.25 1.46
C LYS A 496 -68.39 -1.93 2.90
N THR A 497 -69.01 -2.89 3.54
CA THR A 497 -69.64 -2.70 4.87
C THR A 497 -68.64 -2.93 6.02
N ARG A 498 -67.42 -3.41 5.76
CA ARG A 498 -66.43 -3.79 6.78
C ARG A 498 -65.25 -2.87 6.84
N ASP A 499 -65.30 -1.84 7.68
CA ASP A 499 -64.24 -0.83 7.80
C ASP A 499 -62.91 -1.38 8.33
N ARG A 500 -62.89 -2.58 8.95
CA ARG A 500 -61.70 -3.23 9.49
C ARG A 500 -60.84 -3.89 8.42
N VAL A 501 -61.38 -4.13 7.21
CA VAL A 501 -60.64 -4.77 6.10
C VAL A 501 -59.99 -3.71 5.23
N ILE A 502 -58.69 -3.84 5.05
CA ILE A 502 -57.84 -2.97 4.23
C ILE A 502 -57.29 -3.77 3.05
N PRO A 503 -57.82 -3.58 1.84
CA PRO A 503 -57.33 -4.23 0.64
C PRO A 503 -56.20 -3.42 0.00
N ILE A 504 -55.48 -4.06 -0.97
CA ILE A 504 -54.38 -3.48 -1.72
C ILE A 504 -54.76 -3.07 -3.14
N CYS A 505 -53.90 -2.17 -3.69
CA CYS A 505 -53.75 -1.86 -5.11
C CYS A 505 -52.30 -1.54 -5.41
N THR A 506 -51.89 -1.39 -6.66
CA THR A 506 -50.54 -0.91 -7.02
C THR A 506 -50.58 0.31 -7.94
N HIS A 507 -49.65 1.17 -7.75
CA HIS A 507 -49.44 2.31 -8.65
C HIS A 507 -48.82 1.87 -10.00
N PRO A 508 -49.05 2.61 -11.08
CA PRO A 508 -48.36 2.42 -12.32
C PRO A 508 -46.81 2.49 -12.13
N ASN A 509 -46.11 1.58 -12.80
CA ASN A 509 -44.67 1.55 -12.78
C ASN A 509 -44.12 1.14 -14.18
N GLN A 510 -42.79 1.07 -14.34
CA GLN A 510 -42.17 0.75 -15.64
C GLN A 510 -42.56 -0.63 -16.18
N ASN A 511 -42.82 -1.60 -15.31
CA ASN A 511 -43.13 -2.98 -15.70
C ASN A 511 -44.65 -3.18 -15.85
N ASP A 512 -45.47 -2.36 -15.18
CA ASP A 512 -46.92 -2.36 -15.23
C ASP A 512 -47.41 -0.89 -15.34
N PRO A 513 -47.59 -0.38 -16.57
CA PRO A 513 -47.97 1.01 -16.79
C PRO A 513 -49.39 1.38 -16.34
N GLU A 514 -50.26 0.41 -16.10
CA GLU A 514 -51.64 0.64 -15.66
C GLU A 514 -51.78 0.50 -14.14
N GLY A 515 -50.90 -0.30 -13.52
CA GLY A 515 -51.02 -0.72 -12.13
C GLY A 515 -52.22 -1.64 -11.91
N ILE A 516 -52.44 -2.06 -10.69
CA ILE A 516 -53.55 -2.94 -10.32
C ILE A 516 -54.60 -2.13 -9.55
N SER A 517 -55.85 -2.15 -10.04
CA SER A 517 -56.96 -1.46 -9.42
C SER A 517 -57.30 -2.05 -8.05
N PRO A 518 -57.84 -1.28 -7.12
CA PRO A 518 -58.44 -1.82 -5.89
C PRO A 518 -59.71 -2.62 -6.19
N PRO A 519 -60.23 -3.39 -5.20
CA PRO A 519 -61.57 -3.97 -5.32
C PRO A 519 -62.61 -2.87 -5.58
N PRO A 520 -63.61 -3.13 -6.44
CA PRO A 520 -64.58 -2.10 -6.80
C PRO A 520 -65.32 -1.50 -5.58
N GLU A 521 -65.56 -0.19 -5.67
CA GLU A 521 -66.43 0.56 -4.73
C GLU A 521 -65.90 0.64 -3.27
N ILE A 522 -64.60 0.38 -3.04
CA ILE A 522 -64.00 0.58 -1.74
C ILE A 522 -63.54 2.05 -1.61
N PRO A 523 -63.86 2.72 -0.50
CA PRO A 523 -63.44 4.10 -0.27
C PRO A 523 -61.91 4.26 -0.22
N ASP A 524 -61.36 5.31 -0.86
CA ASP A 524 -59.91 5.60 -0.93
C ASP A 524 -59.23 5.59 0.45
N LYS A 525 -59.91 6.09 1.48
CA LYS A 525 -59.43 6.12 2.87
C LYS A 525 -59.13 4.74 3.48
N ARG A 526 -59.54 3.66 2.84
CA ARG A 526 -59.29 2.28 3.27
C ARG A 526 -58.32 1.54 2.38
N LEU A 527 -57.85 2.17 1.30
CA LEU A 527 -56.93 1.55 0.36
C LEU A 527 -55.49 1.73 0.82
N GLY A 528 -54.65 0.73 0.56
CA GLY A 528 -53.22 0.84 0.70
C GLY A 528 -52.51 0.35 -0.57
N PHE A 529 -51.52 1.09 -1.05
CA PHE A 529 -50.69 0.57 -2.16
C PHE A 529 -49.65 -0.41 -1.63
N SER A 530 -49.40 -1.51 -2.38
CA SER A 530 -48.46 -2.57 -2.00
C SER A 530 -47.08 -2.42 -2.59
N ASP A 531 -46.81 -1.32 -3.32
CA ASP A 531 -45.53 -1.08 -3.98
C ASP A 531 -44.37 -1.14 -3.00
N VAL A 532 -43.27 -1.81 -3.45
CA VAL A 532 -42.06 -1.98 -2.67
C VAL A 532 -40.87 -1.34 -3.44
N ILE A 533 -40.08 -0.54 -2.72
CA ILE A 533 -38.86 0.04 -3.27
C ILE A 533 -37.68 -0.88 -2.92
N THR A 534 -37.00 -1.35 -3.95
CA THR A 534 -35.75 -2.08 -3.84
C THR A 534 -34.57 -1.15 -4.17
N ASP A 535 -33.43 -1.40 -3.55
CA ASP A 535 -32.16 -0.73 -3.90
C ASP A 535 -31.54 -1.35 -5.16
N SER A 536 -30.44 -0.77 -5.66
CA SER A 536 -29.77 -1.23 -6.89
C SER A 536 -29.24 -2.68 -6.81
N ASP A 537 -29.07 -3.21 -5.62
CA ASP A 537 -28.69 -4.60 -5.33
C ASP A 537 -29.89 -5.53 -5.06
N SER A 538 -31.11 -5.05 -5.36
CA SER A 538 -32.39 -5.76 -5.15
C SER A 538 -32.75 -6.02 -3.68
N ILE A 539 -32.08 -5.37 -2.72
CA ILE A 539 -32.39 -5.48 -1.28
C ILE A 539 -33.38 -4.37 -0.86
N VAL A 540 -34.29 -4.71 0.02
CA VAL A 540 -35.26 -3.74 0.59
C VAL A 540 -34.70 -3.18 1.88
N ARG A 541 -34.27 -1.90 1.87
CA ARG A 541 -33.76 -1.17 3.05
C ARG A 541 -34.63 0.02 3.44
N ARG A 542 -35.67 0.29 2.65
CA ARG A 542 -36.52 1.47 2.79
C ARG A 542 -37.97 1.08 2.92
N HIS A 543 -38.72 1.83 3.71
CA HIS A 543 -40.15 1.75 3.83
C HIS A 543 -40.76 2.99 3.20
N LEU A 544 -41.48 2.82 2.08
CA LEU A 544 -42.29 3.87 1.48
C LEU A 544 -43.55 3.99 2.27
N LEU A 545 -43.73 5.10 2.99
CA LEU A 545 -44.87 5.36 3.83
C LEU A 545 -46.07 5.87 3.03
N ALA A 546 -45.81 6.85 2.15
CA ALA A 546 -46.82 7.48 1.32
C ALA A 546 -46.20 8.03 0.03
N MET A 547 -47.05 8.11 -1.00
CA MET A 547 -46.67 8.70 -2.29
C MET A 547 -47.96 9.23 -2.95
N ASN A 548 -47.86 10.40 -3.62
CA ASN A 548 -48.94 10.86 -4.48
C ASN A 548 -49.12 9.89 -5.65
N PRO A 549 -50.34 9.40 -5.93
CA PRO A 549 -50.56 8.53 -7.07
C PRO A 549 -50.09 9.18 -8.35
N PRO A 550 -49.22 8.51 -9.16
CA PRO A 550 -48.86 9.01 -10.47
C PRO A 550 -50.11 9.11 -11.37
N GLN A 551 -50.11 10.08 -12.30
CA GLN A 551 -51.29 10.25 -13.17
C GLN A 551 -50.92 9.83 -14.60
N PRO A 552 -51.78 9.04 -15.30
CA PRO A 552 -52.99 8.37 -14.79
C PRO A 552 -52.68 7.18 -13.88
N SER A 553 -53.54 6.89 -12.89
CA SER A 553 -53.42 5.74 -12.01
C SER A 553 -54.79 5.17 -11.67
N ASN A 554 -54.92 3.86 -11.73
CA ASN A 554 -56.11 3.13 -11.27
C ASN A 554 -56.12 2.92 -9.75
N CYS A 555 -55.00 3.12 -9.07
CA CYS A 555 -54.86 3.05 -7.63
C CYS A 555 -54.79 4.47 -7.04
N SER A 556 -55.78 4.87 -6.30
CA SER A 556 -55.87 6.19 -5.64
C SER A 556 -55.23 6.24 -4.25
N ALA A 557 -54.70 5.13 -3.76
CA ALA A 557 -54.12 5.05 -2.43
C ALA A 557 -52.95 6.00 -2.26
N TYR A 558 -53.00 6.86 -1.24
CA TYR A 558 -51.91 7.75 -0.86
C TYR A 558 -50.91 7.08 0.10
N TYR A 559 -51.40 6.27 1.03
CA TYR A 559 -50.59 5.53 2.00
C TYR A 559 -50.25 4.13 1.49
N SER A 560 -49.05 3.66 1.83
CA SER A 560 -48.73 2.25 1.60
C SER A 560 -49.65 1.36 2.47
N PHE A 561 -49.86 0.13 2.03
CA PHE A 561 -50.66 -0.87 2.74
C PHE A 561 -50.20 -1.01 4.21
N SER A 562 -48.89 -1.11 4.42
CA SER A 562 -48.34 -1.20 5.78
C SER A 562 -48.58 0.06 6.60
N SER A 563 -48.46 1.25 6.00
CA SER A 563 -48.71 2.51 6.69
C SER A 563 -50.17 2.69 6.99
N GLN A 564 -51.08 2.34 6.07
CA GLN A 564 -52.52 2.43 6.25
C GLN A 564 -53.00 1.60 7.43
N ILE A 565 -52.50 0.37 7.56
CA ILE A 565 -52.83 -0.53 8.69
C ILE A 565 -52.23 0.01 10.00
N ALA A 566 -50.97 0.40 10.01
CA ALA A 566 -50.29 0.88 11.22
C ALA A 566 -50.92 2.17 11.75
N LEU A 567 -51.20 3.14 10.86
CA LEU A 567 -51.84 4.40 11.25
C LEU A 567 -53.25 4.18 11.83
N ARG A 568 -54.07 3.35 11.20
CA ARG A 568 -55.39 3.02 11.72
C ARG A 568 -55.32 2.29 13.07
N TYR A 569 -54.39 1.35 13.22
CA TYR A 569 -54.19 0.67 14.49
C TYR A 569 -53.83 1.68 15.59
N LEU A 570 -52.86 2.57 15.34
CA LEU A 570 -52.42 3.57 16.31
C LEU A 570 -53.49 4.59 16.63
N GLN A 571 -54.27 5.04 15.64
CA GLN A 571 -55.45 5.89 15.87
C GLN A 571 -56.49 5.22 16.75
N ASN A 572 -56.79 3.93 16.53
CA ASN A 572 -57.71 3.15 17.37
C ASN A 572 -57.19 2.98 18.82
N GLN A 573 -55.87 3.05 19.01
CA GLN A 573 -55.21 3.05 20.34
C GLN A 573 -55.13 4.46 20.96
N GLY A 574 -55.66 5.50 20.29
CA GLY A 574 -55.72 6.87 20.82
C GLY A 574 -54.46 7.74 20.51
N PHE A 575 -53.56 7.27 19.68
CA PHE A 575 -52.41 8.10 19.26
C PHE A 575 -52.82 9.12 18.20
N SER A 576 -52.43 10.38 18.36
CA SER A 576 -52.61 11.41 17.33
C SER A 576 -51.66 11.15 16.14
N VAL A 577 -52.14 11.47 14.95
CA VAL A 577 -51.36 11.41 13.71
C VAL A 577 -51.40 12.79 13.08
N ASP A 578 -50.27 13.48 13.10
CA ASP A 578 -50.11 14.83 12.61
C ASP A 578 -49.01 14.92 11.54
N PHE A 579 -49.18 15.85 10.63
CA PHE A 579 -48.23 16.11 9.55
C PHE A 579 -47.79 17.58 9.63
N PRO A 580 -46.96 17.94 10.64
CA PRO A 580 -46.59 19.34 10.88
C PRO A 580 -45.86 19.98 9.69
N THR A 581 -45.21 19.17 8.88
CA THR A 581 -44.64 19.59 7.59
C THR A 581 -44.79 18.46 6.57
N ALA A 582 -44.71 18.80 5.28
CA ALA A 582 -44.67 17.80 4.20
C ALA A 582 -43.44 16.83 4.30
N LYS A 583 -42.58 17.04 5.26
CA LYS A 583 -41.30 16.36 5.39
C LYS A 583 -41.13 15.59 6.72
N GLN A 584 -42.10 15.68 7.59
CA GLN A 584 -42.06 15.07 8.91
C GLN A 584 -43.46 14.55 9.30
N TRP A 585 -43.49 13.32 9.73
CA TRP A 585 -44.69 12.71 10.32
C TRP A 585 -44.52 12.71 11.84
N GLN A 586 -45.52 13.15 12.54
CA GLN A 586 -45.63 13.08 14.00
C GLN A 586 -46.72 12.11 14.36
N ILE A 587 -46.41 11.02 15.06
CA ILE A 587 -47.40 10.05 15.54
C ILE A 587 -47.19 9.91 17.04
N GLY A 588 -48.14 10.41 17.82
CA GLY A 588 -47.95 10.57 19.25
C GLY A 588 -46.74 11.45 19.55
N GLU A 589 -45.82 10.96 20.38
CA GLU A 589 -44.57 11.66 20.72
C GLU A 589 -43.42 11.42 19.69
N ILE A 590 -43.57 10.48 18.76
CA ILE A 590 -42.53 10.04 17.88
C ILE A 590 -42.54 10.80 16.55
N SER A 591 -41.39 11.31 16.17
CA SER A 591 -41.14 11.99 14.89
C SER A 591 -40.44 11.10 13.89
N PHE A 592 -41.06 10.92 12.74
CA PHE A 592 -40.51 10.16 11.62
C PHE A 592 -39.89 11.12 10.60
N ASN A 593 -38.58 11.20 10.55
CA ASN A 593 -37.83 12.03 9.61
C ASN A 593 -37.76 11.34 8.23
N ILE A 594 -38.29 12.01 7.21
CA ILE A 594 -38.35 11.47 5.85
C ILE A 594 -37.00 11.64 5.16
N LEU A 595 -36.55 10.60 4.46
CA LEU A 595 -35.22 10.52 3.81
C LEU A 595 -34.95 11.63 2.78
N ASN A 596 -35.97 12.27 2.21
CA ASN A 596 -35.77 13.35 1.25
C ASN A 596 -35.08 14.59 1.84
N GLN A 597 -34.99 14.73 3.16
CA GLN A 597 -34.24 15.80 3.83
C GLN A 597 -32.79 15.42 4.09
N ASN A 598 -32.57 14.19 4.53
CA ASN A 598 -31.25 13.63 4.85
C ASN A 598 -31.11 12.27 4.17
N PRO A 599 -30.80 12.26 2.86
CA PRO A 599 -30.82 11.03 2.09
C PRO A 599 -29.68 10.07 2.47
N GLY A 600 -28.71 10.52 3.27
CA GLY A 600 -27.58 9.69 3.70
C GLY A 600 -26.73 9.23 2.52
N PHE A 601 -26.70 7.95 2.26
CA PHE A 601 -26.00 7.38 1.10
C PHE A 601 -26.87 7.28 -0.18
N TYR A 602 -28.15 7.68 -0.13
CA TYR A 602 -28.99 7.73 -1.32
C TYR A 602 -28.82 9.03 -2.10
N THR A 603 -29.04 8.97 -3.39
CA THR A 603 -29.14 10.18 -4.22
C THR A 603 -30.55 10.79 -4.12
N ALA A 604 -30.67 12.08 -4.38
CA ALA A 604 -31.97 12.77 -4.34
C ALA A 604 -33.03 12.15 -5.26
N SER A 605 -32.64 11.56 -6.38
CA SER A 605 -33.54 10.87 -7.30
C SER A 605 -34.11 9.57 -6.77
N GLN A 606 -33.45 8.93 -5.82
CA GLN A 606 -33.86 7.64 -5.23
C GLN A 606 -34.86 7.79 -4.06
N VAL A 607 -34.95 8.97 -3.45
CA VAL A 607 -35.79 9.21 -2.25
C VAL A 607 -37.10 9.95 -2.55
N LYS A 608 -37.75 9.58 -3.66
CA LYS A 608 -39.06 10.13 -4.03
C LYS A 608 -40.18 9.58 -3.11
N GLY A 609 -41.16 10.41 -2.79
CA GLY A 609 -42.23 10.06 -1.84
C GLY A 609 -41.77 10.16 -0.38
N HIS A 610 -42.60 9.68 0.53
CA HIS A 610 -42.30 9.69 1.97
C HIS A 610 -41.64 8.36 2.35
N GLN A 611 -40.34 8.33 2.44
CA GLN A 611 -39.56 7.13 2.75
C GLN A 611 -38.79 7.27 4.06
N ILE A 612 -38.69 6.17 4.82
CA ILE A 612 -37.82 6.03 5.99
C ILE A 612 -36.93 4.79 5.83
N LEU A 613 -35.85 4.68 6.61
CA LEU A 613 -35.10 3.43 6.70
C LEU A 613 -35.93 2.33 7.35
N LEU A 614 -35.89 1.14 6.76
CA LEU A 614 -36.59 -0.02 7.32
C LEU A 614 -35.72 -0.68 8.40
N ASN A 615 -36.23 -0.65 9.62
CA ASN A 615 -35.60 -1.28 10.77
C ASN A 615 -36.24 -2.68 10.99
N TYR A 616 -35.72 -3.69 10.28
CA TYR A 616 -36.18 -5.07 10.44
C TYR A 616 -36.11 -5.53 11.89
N ARG A 617 -37.17 -6.20 12.37
CA ARG A 617 -37.13 -6.89 13.66
C ARG A 617 -36.30 -8.16 13.52
N ARG A 618 -35.27 -8.31 14.35
CA ARG A 618 -34.38 -9.47 14.34
C ARG A 618 -34.97 -10.61 15.17
N SER A 619 -35.93 -11.30 14.60
CA SER A 619 -36.58 -12.50 15.19
C SER A 619 -36.60 -13.62 14.16
N GLU A 620 -36.60 -14.85 14.61
CA GLU A 620 -36.71 -16.02 13.71
C GLU A 620 -38.06 -15.96 12.92
N LYS A 621 -39.10 -15.49 13.56
CA LYS A 621 -40.41 -15.22 12.95
C LYS A 621 -40.86 -13.83 13.34
N ILE A 622 -41.34 -13.05 12.40
CA ILE A 622 -41.82 -11.68 12.66
C ILE A 622 -43.08 -11.68 13.54
N ALA A 623 -43.95 -12.68 13.39
CA ALA A 623 -45.23 -12.83 14.09
C ALA A 623 -45.65 -14.31 14.11
N ALA A 624 -46.71 -14.62 14.85
CA ALA A 624 -47.39 -15.91 14.79
C ALA A 624 -47.96 -16.16 13.37
N THR A 625 -47.94 -17.40 12.93
CA THR A 625 -48.43 -17.80 11.60
C THR A 625 -49.47 -18.92 11.72
N VAL A 626 -50.51 -18.85 10.93
CA VAL A 626 -51.52 -19.90 10.75
C VAL A 626 -51.79 -20.05 9.26
N THR A 627 -52.35 -21.22 8.86
CA THR A 627 -52.72 -21.45 7.47
C THR A 627 -54.20 -21.12 7.22
N LEU A 628 -54.54 -20.86 5.95
CA LEU A 628 -55.91 -20.67 5.50
C LEU A 628 -56.81 -21.82 5.96
N THR A 629 -56.37 -23.07 5.75
CA THR A 629 -57.14 -24.27 6.15
C THR A 629 -57.40 -24.32 7.65
N GLN A 630 -56.43 -23.97 8.48
CA GLN A 630 -56.61 -23.92 9.94
C GLN A 630 -57.68 -22.90 10.36
N VAL A 631 -57.71 -21.73 9.71
CA VAL A 631 -58.73 -20.72 9.99
C VAL A 631 -60.13 -21.21 9.57
N LEU A 632 -60.27 -21.73 8.35
CA LEU A 632 -61.54 -22.21 7.83
C LEU A 632 -62.12 -23.37 8.64
N ASN A 633 -61.25 -24.21 9.21
CA ASN A 633 -61.64 -25.34 10.05
C ASN A 633 -61.75 -25.00 11.53
N HIS A 634 -61.69 -23.71 11.90
CA HIS A 634 -61.76 -23.23 13.30
C HIS A 634 -60.67 -23.89 14.21
N GLN A 635 -59.48 -24.19 13.68
CA GLN A 635 -58.39 -24.83 14.40
C GLN A 635 -57.37 -23.83 14.96
N VAL A 636 -57.71 -22.54 14.97
CA VAL A 636 -56.85 -21.46 15.48
C VAL A 636 -57.32 -21.07 16.88
N ASN A 637 -56.33 -20.90 17.81
CA ASN A 637 -56.64 -20.37 19.12
C ASN A 637 -57.23 -18.95 18.99
N PRO A 638 -58.45 -18.67 19.54
CA PRO A 638 -59.04 -17.34 19.50
C PRO A 638 -58.12 -16.20 19.97
N ASP A 639 -57.29 -16.41 20.99
CA ASP A 639 -56.37 -15.41 21.55
C ASP A 639 -55.33 -14.92 20.55
N LEU A 640 -55.08 -15.69 19.51
CA LEU A 640 -54.16 -15.28 18.41
C LEU A 640 -54.84 -14.32 17.42
N ILE A 641 -56.19 -14.24 17.43
CA ILE A 641 -56.97 -13.42 16.49
C ILE A 641 -57.54 -12.20 17.17
N GLN A 642 -58.08 -12.37 18.39
CA GLN A 642 -58.76 -11.32 19.11
C GLN A 642 -57.86 -10.09 19.34
N ASP A 643 -58.38 -8.92 19.00
CA ASP A 643 -57.72 -7.61 19.13
C ASP A 643 -56.34 -7.51 18.39
N LYS A 644 -56.03 -8.44 17.46
CA LYS A 644 -54.81 -8.45 16.66
C LYS A 644 -55.05 -7.82 15.29
N ILE A 645 -53.91 -7.52 14.65
CA ILE A 645 -53.83 -7.19 13.22
C ILE A 645 -53.59 -8.49 12.48
N ILE A 646 -54.51 -8.85 11.61
CA ILE A 646 -54.41 -10.06 10.78
C ILE A 646 -53.93 -9.65 9.40
N LEU A 647 -52.85 -10.28 8.89
CA LEU A 647 -52.41 -10.11 7.53
C LEU A 647 -52.64 -11.40 6.76
N ILE A 648 -53.35 -11.32 5.63
CA ILE A 648 -53.66 -12.45 4.77
C ILE A 648 -52.86 -12.31 3.47
N GLY A 649 -52.03 -13.29 3.11
CA GLY A 649 -51.27 -13.27 1.88
C GLY A 649 -50.85 -14.67 1.41
N VAL A 650 -50.41 -14.75 0.14
CA VAL A 650 -50.02 -16.00 -0.49
C VAL A 650 -48.57 -16.29 -0.21
N THR A 651 -48.27 -17.52 0.25
CA THR A 651 -46.90 -17.96 0.50
C THR A 651 -46.51 -19.16 -0.36
N ASP A 652 -47.33 -19.56 -1.35
CA ASP A 652 -47.02 -20.62 -2.30
C ASP A 652 -45.76 -20.24 -3.11
N PRO A 653 -44.78 -21.17 -3.27
CA PRO A 653 -43.57 -20.93 -4.07
C PRO A 653 -43.79 -20.58 -5.54
N SER A 654 -44.95 -20.92 -6.12
CA SER A 654 -45.28 -20.57 -7.51
C SER A 654 -45.55 -19.06 -7.71
N VAL A 655 -45.89 -18.35 -6.65
CA VAL A 655 -46.10 -16.90 -6.69
C VAL A 655 -44.75 -16.17 -6.50
N LYS A 656 -44.37 -15.35 -7.47
CA LYS A 656 -43.08 -14.60 -7.48
C LYS A 656 -43.16 -13.33 -6.63
N ASP A 657 -43.47 -13.48 -5.34
CA ASP A 657 -43.55 -12.38 -4.38
C ASP A 657 -42.47 -12.52 -3.32
N TYR A 658 -41.19 -12.41 -3.77
CA TYR A 658 -39.99 -12.53 -2.93
C TYR A 658 -39.22 -11.23 -2.88
N PHE A 659 -38.74 -10.88 -1.71
CA PHE A 659 -37.89 -9.73 -1.46
C PHE A 659 -36.65 -10.12 -0.68
N LYS A 660 -35.49 -9.59 -1.11
CA LYS A 660 -34.22 -9.77 -0.39
C LYS A 660 -34.11 -8.78 0.75
N THR A 661 -33.68 -9.25 1.89
CA THR A 661 -33.46 -8.47 3.11
C THR A 661 -31.95 -8.22 3.34
N PRO A 662 -31.58 -7.26 4.20
CA PRO A 662 -30.18 -6.97 4.54
C PRO A 662 -29.37 -8.14 5.11
N ASP A 663 -30.03 -9.18 5.64
CA ASP A 663 -29.40 -10.40 6.15
C ASP A 663 -29.30 -11.53 5.12
N ASN A 664 -29.47 -11.18 3.83
CA ASN A 664 -29.44 -12.09 2.67
C ASN A 664 -30.52 -13.20 2.68
N GLN A 665 -31.59 -12.99 3.45
CA GLN A 665 -32.75 -13.88 3.40
C GLN A 665 -33.73 -13.41 2.32
N GLU A 666 -34.41 -14.36 1.71
CA GLU A 666 -35.56 -14.08 0.85
C GLU A 666 -36.85 -14.27 1.67
N ILE A 667 -37.62 -13.21 1.80
CA ILE A 667 -38.92 -13.24 2.50
C ILE A 667 -40.08 -12.96 1.54
N ARG A 668 -41.26 -13.43 1.89
CA ARG A 668 -42.48 -13.12 1.15
C ARG A 668 -42.96 -11.70 1.41
N GLY A 669 -43.69 -11.11 0.46
CA GLY A 669 -44.32 -9.79 0.62
C GLY A 669 -45.15 -9.66 1.89
N LEU A 670 -45.95 -10.68 2.23
CA LEU A 670 -46.67 -10.76 3.48
C LEU A 670 -45.80 -10.53 4.72
N HIS A 671 -44.60 -11.16 4.79
CA HIS A 671 -43.65 -10.99 5.91
C HIS A 671 -43.01 -9.60 5.86
N LEU A 672 -42.68 -9.08 4.65
CA LEU A 672 -42.17 -7.74 4.50
C LEU A 672 -43.15 -6.68 5.00
N HIS A 673 -44.44 -6.82 4.67
CA HIS A 673 -45.48 -5.94 5.18
C HIS A 673 -45.63 -6.05 6.71
N ALA A 674 -45.50 -7.24 7.27
CA ALA A 674 -45.47 -7.41 8.73
C ALA A 674 -44.29 -6.68 9.39
N HIS A 675 -43.06 -6.73 8.82
CA HIS A 675 -41.94 -5.96 9.32
C HIS A 675 -42.16 -4.44 9.26
N LYS A 676 -42.72 -3.96 8.15
CA LYS A 676 -43.07 -2.54 7.97
C LYS A 676 -44.09 -2.04 8.96
N ILE A 677 -45.17 -2.83 9.21
CA ILE A 677 -46.21 -2.53 10.19
C ILE A 677 -45.64 -2.56 11.61
N SER A 678 -44.93 -3.62 11.95
CA SER A 678 -44.29 -3.78 13.26
C SER A 678 -43.32 -2.61 13.56
N GLN A 679 -42.55 -2.12 12.56
CA GLN A 679 -41.69 -0.96 12.74
C GLN A 679 -42.46 0.28 13.20
N LEU A 680 -43.55 0.63 12.49
CA LEU A 680 -44.32 1.84 12.79
C LEU A 680 -45.00 1.74 14.17
N ILE A 681 -45.64 0.61 14.43
CA ILE A 681 -46.38 0.41 15.69
C ILE A 681 -45.39 0.37 16.87
N SER A 682 -44.32 -0.41 16.76
CA SER A 682 -43.35 -0.52 17.85
C SER A 682 -42.58 0.79 18.11
N ALA A 683 -42.34 1.59 17.08
CA ALA A 683 -41.72 2.91 17.27
C ALA A 683 -42.58 3.81 18.17
N VAL A 684 -43.91 3.78 17.97
CA VAL A 684 -44.85 4.63 18.71
C VAL A 684 -45.22 4.03 20.06
N ALA A 685 -45.66 2.77 20.06
CA ALA A 685 -46.20 2.12 21.26
C ALA A 685 -45.09 1.65 22.23
N ASP A 686 -43.99 1.12 21.71
CA ASP A 686 -42.89 0.52 22.50
C ASP A 686 -41.67 1.44 22.58
N LYS A 687 -41.71 2.62 21.95
CA LYS A 687 -40.56 3.54 21.79
C LYS A 687 -39.32 2.84 21.16
N ARG A 688 -39.57 1.84 20.29
CA ARG A 688 -38.50 1.16 19.56
C ARG A 688 -37.79 2.15 18.66
N PRO A 689 -36.47 2.27 18.75
CA PRO A 689 -35.74 3.30 18.03
C PRO A 689 -35.78 3.13 16.51
N LEU A 690 -35.85 4.25 15.80
CA LEU A 690 -35.81 4.31 14.35
C LEU A 690 -34.35 4.43 13.89
N LEU A 691 -33.99 3.74 12.80
CA LEU A 691 -32.74 3.97 12.11
C LEU A 691 -32.81 5.28 11.33
N GLN A 692 -31.81 6.13 11.47
CA GLN A 692 -31.76 7.44 10.85
C GLN A 692 -30.38 7.80 10.33
N PHE A 693 -30.33 8.73 9.37
CA PHE A 693 -29.10 9.43 9.02
C PHE A 693 -29.02 10.71 9.85
N PRO A 694 -27.84 11.10 10.32
CA PRO A 694 -27.66 12.39 10.95
C PRO A 694 -27.82 13.51 9.91
N PRO A 695 -28.06 14.77 10.32
CA PRO A 695 -28.05 15.91 9.43
C PRO A 695 -26.75 16.00 8.62
N TRP A 696 -26.83 16.47 7.37
CA TRP A 696 -25.69 16.55 6.44
C TRP A 696 -24.46 17.25 7.00
N TRP A 697 -24.65 18.27 7.87
CA TRP A 697 -23.54 18.98 8.48
C TRP A 697 -22.80 18.12 9.52
N ILE A 698 -23.49 17.24 10.25
CA ILE A 698 -22.85 16.27 11.16
C ILE A 698 -22.03 15.28 10.37
N GLU A 699 -22.55 14.77 9.25
CA GLU A 699 -21.80 13.87 8.36
C GLU A 699 -20.57 14.55 7.79
N THR A 700 -20.66 15.83 7.42
CA THR A 700 -19.53 16.61 6.92
C THR A 700 -18.45 16.79 7.99
N ILE A 701 -18.83 17.15 9.22
CA ILE A 701 -17.91 17.26 10.36
C ILE A 701 -17.27 15.90 10.64
N TRP A 702 -18.03 14.83 10.61
CA TRP A 702 -17.55 13.47 10.82
C TRP A 702 -16.46 13.10 9.83
N ILE A 703 -16.72 13.22 8.53
CA ILE A 703 -15.76 12.96 7.47
C ILE A 703 -14.54 13.88 7.61
N GLY A 704 -14.76 15.15 7.87
CA GLY A 704 -13.69 16.15 8.06
C GLY A 704 -12.78 15.86 9.26
N THR A 705 -13.35 15.34 10.35
CA THR A 705 -12.57 14.93 11.54
C THR A 705 -11.56 13.83 11.19
N TRP A 706 -11.99 12.85 10.42
CA TRP A 706 -11.10 11.76 10.01
C TRP A 706 -10.08 12.18 8.95
N ALA A 707 -10.44 13.07 8.03
CA ALA A 707 -9.48 13.73 7.13
C ALA A 707 -8.44 14.55 7.92
N LEU A 708 -8.87 15.29 8.95
CA LEU A 708 -7.98 16.07 9.81
C LEU A 708 -7.01 15.17 10.60
N SER A 709 -7.47 14.02 11.08
CA SER A 709 -6.63 13.06 11.80
C SER A 709 -5.44 12.61 10.95
N ALA A 710 -5.66 12.32 9.65
CA ALA A 710 -4.60 12.01 8.71
C ALA A 710 -3.62 13.19 8.53
N GLY A 711 -4.16 14.40 8.45
CA GLY A 711 -3.36 15.63 8.38
C GLY A 711 -2.45 15.81 9.60
N LEU A 712 -2.99 15.61 10.80
CA LEU A 712 -2.25 15.69 12.06
C LEU A 712 -1.18 14.61 12.19
N ILE A 713 -1.47 13.38 11.77
CA ILE A 713 -0.50 12.28 11.74
C ILE A 713 0.69 12.66 10.84
N ASN A 714 0.43 13.16 9.62
CA ASN A 714 1.48 13.60 8.71
C ASN A 714 2.26 14.82 9.24
N TRP A 715 1.59 15.70 9.99
CA TRP A 715 2.22 16.87 10.57
C TRP A 715 3.14 16.56 11.76
N ARG A 716 2.75 15.61 12.63
CA ARG A 716 3.44 15.31 13.89
C ARG A 716 4.42 14.15 13.83
N ILE A 717 4.16 13.16 13.00
CA ILE A 717 4.94 11.91 12.96
C ILE A 717 5.85 11.91 11.73
N SER A 718 7.17 11.88 11.94
CA SER A 718 8.15 11.89 10.85
C SER A 718 8.47 10.49 10.30
N ARG A 719 8.46 9.46 11.18
CA ARG A 719 8.86 8.10 10.78
C ARG A 719 7.70 7.35 10.12
N LEU A 720 7.94 6.81 8.92
CA LEU A 720 6.93 6.13 8.08
C LEU A 720 6.22 4.98 8.83
N ILE A 721 6.97 4.14 9.55
CA ILE A 721 6.41 3.00 10.29
C ILE A 721 5.39 3.48 11.35
N TYR A 722 5.72 4.51 12.13
CA TYR A 722 4.80 5.04 13.15
C TYR A 722 3.58 5.73 12.54
N ARG A 723 3.72 6.35 11.35
CA ARG A 723 2.58 6.87 10.58
C ARG A 723 1.63 5.76 10.17
N GLY A 724 2.17 4.66 9.63
CA GLY A 724 1.38 3.49 9.24
C GLY A 724 0.62 2.90 10.42
N ILE A 725 1.28 2.73 11.57
CA ILE A 725 0.65 2.23 12.81
C ILE A 725 -0.45 3.20 13.28
N ALA A 726 -0.17 4.50 13.34
CA ALA A 726 -1.15 5.50 13.77
C ALA A 726 -2.37 5.55 12.83
N SER A 727 -2.17 5.53 11.50
CA SER A 727 -3.26 5.46 10.53
C SER A 727 -4.06 4.17 10.64
N GLY A 728 -3.41 3.02 10.87
CA GLY A 728 -4.09 1.75 11.12
C GLY A 728 -4.99 1.80 12.35
N MET A 729 -4.52 2.36 13.46
CA MET A 729 -5.34 2.58 14.65
C MET A 729 -6.53 3.50 14.40
N VAL A 730 -6.34 4.56 13.62
CA VAL A 730 -7.43 5.47 13.23
C VAL A 730 -8.48 4.74 12.39
N LEU A 731 -8.08 3.93 11.39
CA LEU A 731 -9.01 3.16 10.56
C LEU A 731 -9.85 2.18 11.40
N ILE A 732 -9.25 1.51 12.36
CA ILE A 732 -9.97 0.65 13.32
C ILE A 732 -10.95 1.49 14.17
N SER A 733 -10.51 2.68 14.61
CA SER A 733 -11.36 3.59 15.40
C SER A 733 -12.55 4.12 14.61
N ILE A 734 -12.39 4.45 13.31
CA ILE A 734 -13.52 4.84 12.44
C ILE A 734 -14.59 3.75 12.45
N GLY A 735 -14.19 2.49 12.22
CA GLY A 735 -15.12 1.35 12.23
C GLY A 735 -15.79 1.13 13.58
N GLY A 736 -15.00 1.08 14.64
CA GLY A 736 -15.49 0.85 16.00
C GLY A 736 -16.46 1.93 16.49
N VAL A 737 -16.10 3.21 16.32
CA VAL A 737 -16.96 4.33 16.76
C VAL A 737 -18.24 4.40 15.93
N SER A 738 -18.17 4.23 14.59
CA SER A 738 -19.36 4.17 13.73
C SER A 738 -20.30 3.05 14.14
N PHE A 739 -19.76 1.86 14.46
CA PHE A 739 -20.53 0.72 14.92
C PHE A 739 -21.20 0.97 16.28
N ILE A 740 -20.47 1.50 17.25
CA ILE A 740 -21.02 1.83 18.57
C ILE A 740 -22.17 2.83 18.44
N ILE A 741 -21.99 3.92 17.67
CA ILE A 741 -23.02 4.92 17.44
C ILE A 741 -24.26 4.31 16.77
N PHE A 742 -24.06 3.42 15.79
CA PHE A 742 -25.17 2.73 15.14
C PHE A 742 -25.97 1.86 16.11
N ILE A 743 -25.31 1.11 17.00
CA ILE A 743 -25.99 0.21 17.96
C ILE A 743 -26.64 0.99 19.09
N THR A 744 -26.00 2.07 19.60
CA THR A 744 -26.48 2.79 20.80
C THR A 744 -27.43 3.95 20.47
N LEU A 745 -27.11 4.71 19.42
CA LEU A 745 -27.85 5.92 19.05
C LEU A 745 -28.71 5.73 17.79
N HIS A 746 -28.59 4.59 17.10
CA HIS A 746 -29.34 4.23 15.89
C HIS A 746 -29.13 5.19 14.71
N PHE A 747 -28.01 5.93 14.72
CA PHE A 747 -27.55 6.77 13.62
C PHE A 747 -26.50 6.01 12.78
N TYR A 748 -26.72 6.00 11.46
CA TYR A 748 -25.70 5.51 10.53
C TYR A 748 -24.75 6.66 10.14
N LEU A 749 -23.50 6.55 10.54
CA LEU A 749 -22.42 7.45 10.12
C LEU A 749 -21.68 6.89 8.90
N PRO A 750 -21.28 7.74 7.95
CA PRO A 750 -20.62 7.29 6.72
C PRO A 750 -19.23 6.69 7.00
N LEU A 751 -19.15 5.35 7.04
CA LEU A 751 -17.90 4.63 7.30
C LEU A 751 -16.95 4.71 6.11
N THR A 752 -17.40 4.26 4.95
CA THR A 752 -16.60 4.19 3.73
C THR A 752 -16.05 5.55 3.29
N PRO A 753 -16.85 6.62 3.18
CA PRO A 753 -16.35 7.95 2.87
C PRO A 753 -15.30 8.46 3.88
N SER A 754 -15.47 8.14 5.17
CA SER A 754 -14.53 8.55 6.23
C SER A 754 -13.16 7.85 6.09
N ILE A 755 -13.17 6.57 5.77
CA ILE A 755 -11.94 5.80 5.48
C ILE A 755 -11.21 6.40 4.28
N PHE A 756 -11.92 6.67 3.19
CA PHE A 756 -11.31 7.27 2.00
C PHE A 756 -10.83 8.69 2.24
N ALA A 757 -11.55 9.52 3.00
CA ALA A 757 -11.12 10.85 3.37
C ALA A 757 -9.81 10.82 4.15
N HIS A 758 -9.66 9.90 5.10
CA HIS A 758 -8.41 9.68 5.83
C HIS A 758 -7.27 9.25 4.89
N LEU A 759 -7.49 8.24 4.06
CA LEU A 759 -6.46 7.70 3.16
C LEU A 759 -6.03 8.72 2.09
N ILE A 760 -6.97 9.41 1.45
CA ILE A 760 -6.68 10.41 0.42
C ILE A 760 -5.89 11.58 1.03
N THR A 761 -6.28 12.07 2.20
CA THR A 761 -5.55 13.14 2.90
C THR A 761 -4.13 12.69 3.25
N HIS A 762 -3.98 11.44 3.71
CA HIS A 762 -2.68 10.88 4.06
C HIS A 762 -1.76 10.80 2.83
N LEU A 763 -2.25 10.26 1.72
CA LEU A 763 -1.51 10.13 0.45
C LEU A 763 -1.19 11.49 -0.17
N PHE A 764 -2.15 12.43 -0.17
CA PHE A 764 -1.97 13.76 -0.72
C PHE A 764 -0.85 14.52 0.01
N LEU A 765 -0.86 14.51 1.34
CA LEU A 765 0.15 15.18 2.15
C LEU A 765 1.49 14.46 2.14
N TRP A 766 1.51 13.14 1.97
CA TRP A 766 2.74 12.38 1.81
C TRP A 766 3.48 12.74 0.52
N LYS A 767 2.78 12.83 -0.60
CA LYS A 767 3.36 13.18 -1.91
C LYS A 767 3.94 14.61 -1.94
N HIS A 768 3.44 15.50 -1.11
CA HIS A 768 3.85 16.91 -1.05
C HIS A 768 4.78 17.24 0.13
N GLN A 769 5.29 16.24 0.84
CA GLN A 769 6.42 16.43 1.73
C GLN A 769 7.68 16.57 0.88
N PRO A 770 8.52 17.58 1.11
CA PRO A 770 9.83 17.63 0.46
C PRO A 770 10.60 16.37 0.89
N ILE A 771 11.06 15.63 -0.11
CA ILE A 771 11.91 14.43 0.03
C ILE A 771 13.23 14.82 0.71
#